data_a501fe89823940f8f7ceb322c4fe4338
#
_entry.id   a501fe89823940f8f7ceb322c4fe4338
#
_cell.length_a   1.000
_cell.length_b   1.000
_cell.length_c   1.000
_cell.angle_alpha   90.00
_cell.angle_beta   90.00
_cell.angle_gamma   90.00
#
_symmetry.space_group_name_H-M   'P 1'
#
loop_
_entity.id
_entity.type
_entity.pdbx_description
1 polymer ?
#
loop_
_entity_poly.entity_id
_entity_poly.type
_entity_poly.pdbx_seq_one_letter_code
_entity_poly.pdbx_strand_id
1 'polypeptide(L)'
;MIIAVILTCGTMNAEPNDSVANRKKVAVVLSGGGAKGMAHIGVLKVLEQAGIPIDIITGTSIGSIVGGLYAIGYNAHSLDSLVKAQDWSYVITDKEDLHRQSLGDRRKQNTYLISTGITIGKQDMNAGGLIKGKNLAELFQQLCTGYTDSLDFSHDLRIPFACVATNIMDNSEVVFHSGRLPQAMRASMAIPAAFSPVRIGDMILVDGGLKNNFPADVAREMGAEIIIGITLSGKPKKAEDIRGTMSIVGQIIDVNCINKYEENKAITDLYMNVDPHNYSTASFSAAAIDSLVRYGEEEAMRHWDEIIALKERIGIDDSFRPTIHQPLRPNVMTERRRIIGYTFENMTPQAERFLQQKFNLNKRDSIDAKLEQELTTTMRMDLFYQSAECRLKPEGDGVRVILSAGNRKSVQIHAGVRYDTEEYVAMQLGLEIPLNTALPVSTDITARLGKRMMVRGDLTVHPRSFTRPTLSFSFRKNDVDIYMKGDRSYNILYNQYQAEFTPVNFNLKNFDVQMGLRWDYMHYRNKLGAANSPQVTLKNEHFFSYRVRTEYNSEDDWNFPSSGARFKAEYAYVTNNFADLNNRAADGTKLGKTKGMSDISANWRMSFSFNKRFTLQPMLYGRLLFGSIVPAVFGNTIGGEWFGHYVEQQMPFAGIGNMEYASHQFLAAQLQAQQRILSNNYIQLRLACAQQSDLVKNLLDTKTMLGGQIVYNYNTIAGPIGATLGYSNHTKELYLFLYLGYVF
;
A
#
# COMPACT_ATOMS: atom_id res chain seq x y z
N MET A 1 -62.93 -0.86 2.05
CA MET A 1 -62.99 0.44 1.37
C MET A 1 -61.69 1.17 1.68
N ILE A 2 -60.68 1.00 0.85
CA ILE A 2 -59.34 1.60 1.00
C ILE A 2 -59.24 2.67 -0.09
N ILE A 3 -59.10 3.93 0.34
CA ILE A 3 -58.97 5.08 -0.54
C ILE A 3 -57.51 5.17 -0.97
N ALA A 4 -57.28 4.96 -2.27
CA ALA A 4 -55.99 5.21 -2.90
C ALA A 4 -55.89 6.71 -3.22
N VAL A 5 -54.95 7.40 -2.57
CA VAL A 5 -54.55 8.77 -2.91
C VAL A 5 -53.48 8.67 -4.02
N ILE A 6 -53.88 9.04 -5.21
CA ILE A 6 -52.97 9.19 -6.36
C ILE A 6 -52.32 10.57 -6.20
N LEU A 7 -51.04 10.59 -5.82
CA LEU A 7 -50.19 11.76 -5.92
C LEU A 7 -49.69 11.88 -7.37
N THR A 8 -50.30 12.77 -8.13
CA THR A 8 -49.77 13.22 -9.44
C THR A 8 -48.55 14.10 -9.18
N CYS A 9 -47.38 13.54 -9.39
CA CYS A 9 -46.14 14.32 -9.52
C CYS A 9 -46.17 15.08 -10.85
N GLY A 10 -46.57 16.35 -10.78
CA GLY A 10 -46.40 17.25 -11.93
C GLY A 10 -44.93 17.45 -12.22
N THR A 11 -44.48 17.05 -13.41
CA THR A 11 -43.20 17.48 -13.97
C THR A 11 -43.28 18.97 -14.24
N MET A 12 -42.77 19.78 -13.32
CA MET A 12 -42.45 21.18 -13.63
C MET A 12 -41.31 21.17 -14.64
N ASN A 13 -41.62 21.29 -15.91
CA ASN A 13 -40.67 21.76 -16.92
C ASN A 13 -40.39 23.23 -16.55
N ALA A 14 -39.23 23.47 -15.94
CA ALA A 14 -38.69 24.82 -15.83
C ALA A 14 -38.35 25.26 -17.28
N GLU A 15 -39.10 26.22 -17.83
CA GLU A 15 -38.72 26.88 -19.07
C GLU A 15 -37.33 27.51 -18.88
N PRO A 16 -36.42 27.43 -19.84
CA PRO A 16 -35.15 28.12 -19.77
C PRO A 16 -35.38 29.61 -19.65
N ASN A 17 -34.87 30.19 -18.57
CA ASN A 17 -35.01 31.61 -18.32
C ASN A 17 -34.25 32.37 -19.43
N ASP A 18 -34.91 33.12 -20.29
CA ASP A 18 -34.35 33.87 -21.40
C ASP A 18 -33.25 34.90 -21.03
N SER A 19 -33.05 35.13 -19.72
CA SER A 19 -31.96 35.92 -19.19
C SER A 19 -30.56 35.28 -19.34
N VAL A 20 -30.46 34.00 -19.73
CA VAL A 20 -29.22 33.26 -19.92
C VAL A 20 -28.57 33.58 -21.25
N ALA A 21 -29.30 34.04 -22.25
CA ALA A 21 -28.83 34.21 -23.61
C ALA A 21 -27.89 35.41 -23.84
N ASN A 22 -27.76 36.33 -22.89
CA ASN A 22 -27.05 37.61 -23.13
C ASN A 22 -25.95 37.94 -22.09
N ARG A 23 -25.55 36.98 -21.23
CA ARG A 23 -24.49 37.22 -20.27
C ARG A 23 -23.09 36.84 -20.83
N LYS A 24 -22.06 37.46 -20.27
CA LYS A 24 -20.66 37.14 -20.62
C LYS A 24 -20.27 35.74 -20.15
N LYS A 25 -19.46 35.05 -20.94
CA LYS A 25 -18.90 33.73 -20.58
C LYS A 25 -17.77 33.87 -19.56
N VAL A 26 -17.88 33.16 -18.47
CA VAL A 26 -16.92 33.19 -17.36
C VAL A 26 -16.05 31.95 -17.41
N ALA A 27 -14.74 32.14 -17.38
CA ALA A 27 -13.77 31.06 -17.21
C ALA A 27 -13.14 31.09 -15.80
N VAL A 28 -12.89 29.89 -15.26
CA VAL A 28 -12.05 29.70 -14.09
C VAL A 28 -10.75 29.02 -14.49
N VAL A 29 -9.63 29.64 -14.13
CA VAL A 29 -8.28 29.19 -14.47
C VAL A 29 -7.56 28.74 -13.20
N LEU A 30 -7.12 27.49 -13.17
CA LEU A 30 -6.54 26.83 -12.02
C LEU A 30 -5.06 26.48 -12.28
N SER A 31 -4.16 27.11 -11.53
CA SER A 31 -2.72 26.88 -11.71
C SER A 31 -2.27 25.51 -11.17
N GLY A 32 -1.10 25.08 -11.59
CA GLY A 32 -0.39 23.97 -10.97
C GLY A 32 0.18 24.31 -9.59
N GLY A 33 0.54 23.28 -8.80
CA GLY A 33 1.10 23.51 -7.47
C GLY A 33 1.15 22.27 -6.56
N GLY A 34 0.90 21.08 -7.06
CA GLY A 34 0.87 19.84 -6.27
C GLY A 34 -0.16 19.92 -5.12
N ALA A 35 0.19 19.48 -3.91
CA ALA A 35 -0.73 19.49 -2.77
C ALA A 35 -1.35 20.85 -2.48
N LYS A 36 -0.65 21.94 -2.78
CA LYS A 36 -1.16 23.32 -2.60
C LYS A 36 -2.47 23.55 -3.38
N GLY A 37 -2.69 22.81 -4.47
CA GLY A 37 -3.89 22.90 -5.29
C GLY A 37 -5.19 22.51 -4.61
N MET A 38 -5.15 21.93 -3.41
CA MET A 38 -6.34 21.72 -2.61
C MET A 38 -7.03 23.06 -2.25
N ALA A 39 -6.28 24.16 -2.28
CA ALA A 39 -6.84 25.50 -2.09
C ALA A 39 -7.81 25.93 -3.20
N HIS A 40 -7.66 25.42 -4.44
CA HIS A 40 -8.62 25.68 -5.52
C HIS A 40 -10.05 25.27 -5.12
N ILE A 41 -10.18 24.16 -4.36
CA ILE A 41 -11.49 23.69 -3.89
C ILE A 41 -12.14 24.73 -2.97
N GLY A 42 -11.35 25.36 -2.08
CA GLY A 42 -11.83 26.42 -1.21
C GLY A 42 -12.33 27.64 -1.96
N VAL A 43 -11.60 28.06 -2.99
CA VAL A 43 -12.02 29.18 -3.85
C VAL A 43 -13.30 28.83 -4.62
N LEU A 44 -13.38 27.62 -5.19
CA LEU A 44 -14.58 27.16 -5.88
C LEU A 44 -15.83 27.15 -4.99
N LYS A 45 -15.71 26.79 -3.69
CA LYS A 45 -16.84 26.87 -2.72
C LYS A 45 -17.38 28.31 -2.60
N VAL A 46 -16.49 29.29 -2.53
CA VAL A 46 -16.90 30.69 -2.40
C VAL A 46 -17.52 31.21 -3.70
N LEU A 47 -16.99 30.81 -4.88
CA LEU A 47 -17.59 31.15 -6.18
C LEU A 47 -18.99 30.53 -6.33
N GLU A 48 -19.17 29.27 -5.90
CA GLU A 48 -20.50 28.60 -5.86
C GLU A 48 -21.45 29.34 -4.92
N GLN A 49 -20.97 29.70 -3.73
CA GLN A 49 -21.75 30.46 -2.73
C GLN A 49 -22.16 31.84 -3.27
N ALA A 50 -21.30 32.51 -3.99
CA ALA A 50 -21.58 33.78 -4.61
C ALA A 50 -22.53 33.65 -5.83
N GLY A 51 -22.76 32.44 -6.33
CA GLY A 51 -23.61 32.18 -7.50
C GLY A 51 -22.95 32.61 -8.83
N ILE A 52 -21.65 32.56 -8.93
CA ILE A 52 -20.90 32.86 -10.17
C ILE A 52 -21.07 31.69 -11.15
N PRO A 53 -21.55 31.91 -12.40
CA PRO A 53 -21.58 30.88 -13.41
C PRO A 53 -20.16 30.56 -13.89
N ILE A 54 -19.87 29.27 -14.11
CA ILE A 54 -18.59 28.82 -14.66
C ILE A 54 -18.87 28.12 -15.99
N ASP A 55 -18.48 28.76 -17.08
CA ASP A 55 -18.76 28.29 -18.46
C ASP A 55 -17.57 27.59 -19.08
N ILE A 56 -16.36 27.86 -18.60
CA ILE A 56 -15.11 27.29 -19.11
C ILE A 56 -14.18 27.05 -17.92
N ILE A 57 -13.47 25.94 -17.93
CA ILE A 57 -12.40 25.66 -16.95
C ILE A 57 -11.13 25.31 -17.70
N THR A 58 -10.03 25.96 -17.30
CA THR A 58 -8.70 25.56 -17.76
C THR A 58 -7.79 25.29 -16.55
N GLY A 59 -6.87 24.35 -16.69
CA GLY A 59 -6.00 24.03 -15.56
C GLY A 59 -4.70 23.33 -15.96
N THR A 60 -3.71 23.45 -15.08
CA THR A 60 -2.42 22.79 -15.21
C THR A 60 -2.14 21.96 -13.97
N SER A 61 -1.55 20.76 -14.13
CA SER A 61 -1.15 19.89 -13.01
C SER A 61 -2.33 19.61 -12.06
N ILE A 62 -2.22 19.91 -10.77
CA ILE A 62 -3.34 19.77 -9.82
C ILE A 62 -4.57 20.58 -10.24
N GLY A 63 -4.39 21.72 -10.88
CA GLY A 63 -5.48 22.51 -11.43
C GLY A 63 -6.23 21.77 -12.52
N SER A 64 -5.55 20.94 -13.32
CA SER A 64 -6.20 20.07 -14.31
C SER A 64 -7.04 18.97 -13.66
N ILE A 65 -6.62 18.49 -12.48
CA ILE A 65 -7.36 17.45 -11.73
C ILE A 65 -8.62 18.05 -11.13
N VAL A 66 -8.49 19.15 -10.37
CA VAL A 66 -9.63 19.83 -9.75
C VAL A 66 -10.60 20.34 -10.83
N GLY A 67 -10.07 20.98 -11.87
CA GLY A 67 -10.87 21.54 -12.98
C GLY A 67 -11.56 20.43 -13.80
N GLY A 68 -10.85 19.36 -14.15
CA GLY A 68 -11.40 18.24 -14.91
C GLY A 68 -12.50 17.50 -14.18
N LEU A 69 -12.34 17.26 -12.87
CA LEU A 69 -13.38 16.66 -12.04
C LEU A 69 -14.59 17.60 -11.88
N TYR A 70 -14.35 18.89 -11.72
CA TYR A 70 -15.43 19.89 -11.68
C TYR A 70 -16.18 19.94 -13.01
N ALA A 71 -15.47 19.88 -14.13
CA ALA A 71 -16.03 19.91 -15.49
C ALA A 71 -16.95 18.71 -15.80
N ILE A 72 -16.74 17.56 -15.17
CA ILE A 72 -17.63 16.40 -15.31
C ILE A 72 -18.77 16.37 -14.27
N GLY A 73 -18.85 17.38 -13.37
CA GLY A 73 -20.01 17.61 -12.50
C GLY A 73 -19.79 17.39 -11.01
N TYR A 74 -18.55 17.21 -10.54
CA TYR A 74 -18.26 17.31 -9.11
C TYR A 74 -18.37 18.78 -8.68
N ASN A 75 -19.13 19.08 -7.65
CA ASN A 75 -19.16 20.40 -7.04
C ASN A 75 -18.03 20.54 -6.00
N ALA A 76 -17.76 21.75 -5.55
CA ALA A 76 -16.68 22.02 -4.61
C ALA A 76 -16.83 21.27 -3.28
N HIS A 77 -18.05 21.07 -2.78
CA HIS A 77 -18.30 20.29 -1.57
C HIS A 77 -17.98 18.80 -1.76
N SER A 78 -18.35 18.24 -2.91
CA SER A 78 -18.04 16.85 -3.26
C SER A 78 -16.53 16.63 -3.42
N LEU A 79 -15.82 17.59 -4.02
CA LEU A 79 -14.35 17.58 -4.16
C LEU A 79 -13.67 17.66 -2.78
N ASP A 80 -14.15 18.51 -1.89
CA ASP A 80 -13.61 18.62 -0.52
C ASP A 80 -13.77 17.28 0.23
N SER A 81 -14.94 16.68 0.18
CA SER A 81 -15.20 15.38 0.79
C SER A 81 -14.33 14.29 0.18
N LEU A 82 -14.14 14.30 -1.13
CA LEU A 82 -13.35 13.33 -1.87
C LEU A 82 -11.87 13.41 -1.51
N VAL A 83 -11.27 14.60 -1.48
CA VAL A 83 -9.84 14.76 -1.18
C VAL A 83 -9.53 14.41 0.28
N LYS A 84 -10.45 14.66 1.20
CA LYS A 84 -10.32 14.30 2.61
C LYS A 84 -10.46 12.79 2.88
N ALA A 85 -11.20 12.09 2.03
CA ALA A 85 -11.41 10.64 2.15
C ALA A 85 -10.26 9.80 1.60
N GLN A 86 -9.33 10.39 0.81
CA GLN A 86 -8.24 9.65 0.18
C GLN A 86 -7.09 9.36 1.15
N ASP A 87 -6.54 8.15 1.04
CA ASP A 87 -5.19 7.87 1.57
C ASP A 87 -4.14 8.35 0.56
N TRP A 88 -3.73 9.60 0.73
CA TRP A 88 -2.75 10.22 -0.17
C TRP A 88 -1.39 9.56 -0.13
N SER A 89 -1.00 8.92 0.99
CA SER A 89 0.25 8.18 1.08
C SER A 89 0.26 6.97 0.14
N TYR A 90 -0.92 6.39 -0.07
CA TYR A 90 -1.13 5.34 -1.05
C TYR A 90 -1.24 5.90 -2.47
N VAL A 91 -2.09 6.92 -2.67
CA VAL A 91 -2.44 7.45 -4.00
C VAL A 91 -1.23 8.02 -4.75
N ILE A 92 -0.36 8.77 -4.06
CA ILE A 92 0.84 9.39 -4.67
C ILE A 92 2.06 8.46 -4.72
N THR A 93 1.92 7.20 -4.31
CA THR A 93 2.98 6.19 -4.40
C THR A 93 2.50 5.03 -5.27
N ASP A 94 3.42 4.20 -5.76
CA ASP A 94 3.04 2.97 -6.47
C ASP A 94 2.85 1.79 -5.51
N LYS A 95 2.73 2.04 -4.21
CA LYS A 95 2.42 1.01 -3.23
C LYS A 95 1.07 0.39 -3.58
N GLU A 96 1.00 -0.90 -3.59
CA GLU A 96 -0.29 -1.56 -3.76
C GLU A 96 -1.13 -1.39 -2.49
N ASP A 97 -2.42 -1.21 -2.64
CA ASP A 97 -3.36 -1.07 -1.52
C ASP A 97 -3.26 -2.31 -0.61
N LEU A 98 -2.94 -2.10 0.65
CA LEU A 98 -2.90 -3.17 1.66
C LEU A 98 -4.19 -3.97 1.70
N HIS A 99 -5.33 -3.33 1.40
CA HIS A 99 -6.62 -3.99 1.34
C HIS A 99 -6.87 -4.79 0.05
N ARG A 100 -6.05 -4.61 -0.99
CA ARG A 100 -6.15 -5.31 -2.28
C ARG A 100 -5.08 -6.39 -2.46
N GLN A 101 -4.03 -6.34 -1.64
CA GLN A 101 -2.94 -7.32 -1.66
C GLN A 101 -3.28 -8.60 -0.93
N SER A 102 -2.70 -9.69 -1.39
CA SER A 102 -2.62 -10.91 -0.59
C SER A 102 -1.76 -10.70 0.66
N LEU A 103 -1.98 -11.51 1.68
CA LEU A 103 -1.19 -11.44 2.91
C LEU A 103 0.32 -11.65 2.64
N GLY A 104 0.67 -12.50 1.65
CA GLY A 104 2.05 -12.73 1.24
C GLY A 104 2.71 -11.49 0.64
N ASP A 105 1.97 -10.74 -0.21
CA ASP A 105 2.49 -9.52 -0.83
C ASP A 105 2.67 -8.40 0.19
N ARG A 106 1.73 -8.26 1.14
CA ARG A 106 1.87 -7.33 2.27
C ARG A 106 3.11 -7.64 3.11
N ARG A 107 3.41 -8.92 3.32
CA ARG A 107 4.63 -9.35 4.02
C ARG A 107 5.88 -8.91 3.27
N LYS A 108 5.94 -9.14 1.94
CA LYS A 108 7.07 -8.70 1.10
C LYS A 108 7.31 -7.20 1.18
N GLN A 109 6.27 -6.38 1.09
CA GLN A 109 6.40 -4.90 1.19
C GLN A 109 6.97 -4.42 2.53
N ASN A 110 6.66 -5.12 3.62
CA ASN A 110 7.13 -4.76 4.96
C ASN A 110 8.42 -5.48 5.36
N THR A 111 9.08 -6.13 4.41
CA THR A 111 10.34 -6.84 4.59
C THR A 111 11.50 -6.11 3.91
N TYR A 112 11.24 -5.46 2.77
CA TYR A 112 12.27 -4.87 1.94
C TYR A 112 12.20 -3.33 1.93
N LEU A 113 13.38 -2.71 1.99
CA LEU A 113 13.55 -1.26 1.88
C LEU A 113 13.41 -0.79 0.43
N ILE A 114 13.99 -1.55 -0.50
CA ILE A 114 14.02 -1.23 -1.93
C ILE A 114 13.47 -2.42 -2.70
N SER A 115 12.58 -2.13 -3.65
CA SER A 115 12.08 -3.10 -4.62
C SER A 115 12.10 -2.45 -6.00
N THR A 116 12.85 -3.02 -6.94
CA THR A 116 12.99 -2.47 -8.31
C THR A 116 12.91 -3.59 -9.34
N GLY A 117 12.30 -3.29 -10.49
CA GLY A 117 12.28 -4.20 -11.63
C GLY A 117 13.46 -4.00 -12.54
N ILE A 118 14.12 -5.08 -12.95
CA ILE A 118 15.14 -5.09 -14.00
C ILE A 118 14.56 -5.78 -15.23
N THR A 119 14.49 -5.06 -16.35
CA THR A 119 14.10 -5.65 -17.64
C THR A 119 15.30 -6.30 -18.28
N ILE A 120 15.29 -7.63 -18.37
CA ILE A 120 16.30 -8.38 -19.13
C ILE A 120 15.87 -8.37 -20.59
N GLY A 121 16.55 -7.60 -21.42
CA GLY A 121 16.20 -7.42 -22.83
C GLY A 121 15.96 -5.94 -23.20
N LYS A 122 15.16 -5.66 -24.21
CA LYS A 122 14.89 -4.29 -24.69
C LYS A 122 14.60 -3.35 -23.52
N GLN A 123 15.34 -2.25 -23.46
CA GLN A 123 15.16 -1.17 -22.48
C GLN A 123 13.69 -0.85 -22.30
N ASP A 124 13.22 -0.87 -21.05
CA ASP A 124 11.88 -0.42 -20.71
C ASP A 124 11.85 1.09 -20.97
N MET A 125 11.32 1.48 -22.14
CA MET A 125 11.27 2.88 -22.57
C MET A 125 10.38 3.77 -21.67
N ASN A 126 9.76 3.17 -20.62
CA ASN A 126 8.94 3.86 -19.64
C ASN A 126 9.68 4.21 -18.34
N ALA A 127 10.99 3.97 -18.26
CA ALA A 127 11.80 4.38 -17.12
C ALA A 127 12.10 5.89 -17.21
N GLY A 128 11.54 6.70 -16.33
CA GLY A 128 11.76 8.15 -16.33
C GLY A 128 11.33 8.89 -15.08
N GLY A 129 10.74 8.19 -14.09
CA GLY A 129 10.35 8.78 -12.81
C GLY A 129 10.46 7.76 -11.69
N LEU A 130 10.59 8.24 -10.44
CA LEU A 130 10.63 7.39 -9.25
C LEU A 130 9.29 6.68 -9.03
N ILE A 131 8.18 7.31 -9.44
CA ILE A 131 6.81 6.85 -9.25
C ILE A 131 6.15 6.68 -10.62
N LYS A 132 5.64 5.49 -10.92
CA LYS A 132 4.91 5.23 -12.17
C LYS A 132 3.53 5.91 -12.21
N GLY A 133 2.97 6.21 -11.03
CA GLY A 133 1.67 6.87 -10.86
C GLY A 133 0.48 5.96 -11.17
N LYS A 134 0.61 4.67 -10.92
CA LYS A 134 -0.44 3.66 -11.17
C LYS A 134 -1.70 3.94 -10.35
N ASN A 135 -1.52 4.22 -9.05
CA ASN A 135 -2.65 4.43 -8.14
C ASN A 135 -3.40 5.71 -8.48
N LEU A 136 -2.69 6.75 -8.91
CA LEU A 136 -3.30 7.98 -9.43
C LEU A 136 -4.09 7.73 -10.71
N ALA A 137 -3.52 6.98 -11.66
CA ALA A 137 -4.21 6.65 -12.90
C ALA A 137 -5.48 5.81 -12.63
N GLU A 138 -5.41 4.85 -11.70
CA GLU A 138 -6.56 4.06 -11.27
C GLU A 138 -7.63 4.93 -10.59
N LEU A 139 -7.22 5.85 -9.70
CA LEU A 139 -8.12 6.81 -9.07
C LEU A 139 -8.82 7.68 -10.10
N PHE A 140 -8.10 8.26 -11.05
CA PHE A 140 -8.70 9.08 -12.11
C PHE A 140 -9.67 8.27 -12.98
N GLN A 141 -9.34 7.01 -13.29
CA GLN A 141 -10.23 6.12 -14.02
C GLN A 141 -11.55 5.90 -13.28
N GLN A 142 -11.49 5.70 -11.96
CA GLN A 142 -12.68 5.52 -11.12
C GLN A 142 -13.50 6.80 -11.00
N LEU A 143 -12.85 7.94 -10.78
CA LEU A 143 -13.52 9.24 -10.63
C LEU A 143 -14.14 9.74 -11.93
N CYS A 144 -13.58 9.39 -13.07
CA CYS A 144 -14.07 9.75 -14.39
C CYS A 144 -14.94 8.66 -15.03
N THR A 145 -15.58 7.80 -14.24
CA THR A 145 -16.48 6.76 -14.79
C THR A 145 -17.53 7.37 -15.70
N GLY A 146 -17.63 6.85 -16.92
CA GLY A 146 -18.47 7.41 -18.00
C GLY A 146 -17.76 8.43 -18.90
N TYR A 147 -16.57 8.88 -18.53
CA TYR A 147 -15.74 9.84 -19.28
C TYR A 147 -14.32 9.28 -19.59
N THR A 148 -14.22 7.96 -19.71
CA THR A 148 -12.94 7.25 -19.89
C THR A 148 -12.57 7.03 -21.34
N ASP A 149 -13.52 7.16 -22.27
CA ASP A 149 -13.28 7.07 -23.70
C ASP A 149 -12.72 8.39 -24.26
N SER A 150 -12.38 8.41 -25.54
CA SER A 150 -11.96 9.64 -26.22
C SER A 150 -13.15 10.53 -26.44
N LEU A 151 -13.11 11.73 -25.86
CA LEU A 151 -14.18 12.73 -25.82
C LEU A 151 -13.70 14.06 -26.39
N ASP A 152 -14.61 14.89 -26.85
CA ASP A 152 -14.42 16.32 -27.06
C ASP A 152 -14.71 17.06 -25.75
N PHE A 153 -13.71 17.64 -25.10
CA PHE A 153 -13.86 18.29 -23.80
C PHE A 153 -14.67 19.58 -23.86
N SER A 154 -14.89 20.12 -25.06
CA SER A 154 -15.72 21.31 -25.25
C SER A 154 -17.22 21.00 -25.34
N HIS A 155 -17.59 19.78 -25.76
CA HIS A 155 -18.96 19.41 -26.06
C HIS A 155 -19.49 18.22 -25.21
N ASP A 156 -18.59 17.26 -24.87
CA ASP A 156 -19.01 16.04 -24.17
C ASP A 156 -18.95 16.17 -22.65
N LEU A 157 -18.25 17.19 -22.13
CA LEU A 157 -18.24 17.49 -20.70
C LEU A 157 -19.35 18.48 -20.34
N ARG A 158 -19.75 18.51 -19.09
CA ARG A 158 -20.78 19.44 -18.60
C ARG A 158 -20.35 20.91 -18.64
N ILE A 159 -19.05 21.13 -18.44
CA ILE A 159 -18.41 22.44 -18.60
C ILE A 159 -17.22 22.23 -19.55
N PRO A 160 -17.12 23.02 -20.64
CA PRO A 160 -15.97 23.06 -21.50
C PRO A 160 -14.65 23.13 -20.71
N PHE A 161 -13.74 22.23 -21.03
CA PHE A 161 -12.51 22.06 -20.28
C PHE A 161 -11.28 21.96 -21.18
N ALA A 162 -10.15 22.49 -20.71
CA ALA A 162 -8.85 22.22 -21.30
C ALA A 162 -7.78 22.09 -20.21
N CYS A 163 -6.77 21.25 -20.47
CA CYS A 163 -5.60 21.17 -19.61
C CYS A 163 -4.30 21.10 -20.38
N VAL A 164 -3.24 21.57 -19.74
CA VAL A 164 -1.93 21.75 -20.38
C VAL A 164 -0.97 20.66 -19.93
N ALA A 165 -0.20 20.11 -20.89
CA ALA A 165 0.98 19.30 -20.68
C ALA A 165 2.17 19.86 -21.49
N THR A 166 3.37 19.35 -21.23
CA THR A 166 4.58 19.70 -21.98
C THR A 166 5.12 18.48 -22.69
N ASN A 167 5.32 18.56 -24.02
CA ASN A 167 6.00 17.53 -24.77
C ASN A 167 7.52 17.76 -24.69
N ILE A 168 8.25 16.80 -24.09
CA ILE A 168 9.71 16.93 -23.93
C ILE A 168 10.51 16.59 -25.19
N MET A 169 9.85 16.10 -26.24
CA MET A 169 10.55 15.77 -27.49
C MET A 169 10.96 17.03 -28.27
N ASP A 170 10.11 18.04 -28.23
CA ASP A 170 10.28 19.32 -28.96
C ASP A 170 10.11 20.55 -28.07
N ASN A 171 9.88 20.31 -26.75
CA ASN A 171 9.63 21.36 -25.77
C ASN A 171 8.38 22.20 -26.06
N SER A 172 7.37 21.64 -26.77
CA SER A 172 6.12 22.29 -27.07
C SER A 172 5.10 22.23 -25.94
N GLU A 173 4.22 23.21 -25.89
CA GLU A 173 3.00 23.19 -25.08
C GLU A 173 1.97 22.31 -25.78
N VAL A 174 1.34 21.41 -25.04
CA VAL A 174 0.26 20.56 -25.51
C VAL A 174 -1.01 20.86 -24.73
N VAL A 175 -2.00 21.45 -25.40
CA VAL A 175 -3.30 21.73 -24.79
C VAL A 175 -4.27 20.63 -25.17
N PHE A 176 -4.82 19.94 -24.19
CA PHE A 176 -5.82 18.92 -24.38
C PHE A 176 -7.21 19.54 -24.39
N HIS A 177 -7.84 19.55 -25.57
CA HIS A 177 -9.26 19.84 -25.77
C HIS A 177 -10.07 18.59 -26.07
N SER A 178 -9.42 17.43 -26.18
CA SER A 178 -10.05 16.15 -26.49
C SER A 178 -9.16 14.99 -26.03
N GLY A 179 -9.72 13.78 -26.05
CA GLY A 179 -9.02 12.57 -25.69
C GLY A 179 -9.63 11.91 -24.43
N ARG A 180 -8.86 11.06 -23.78
CA ARG A 180 -9.29 10.42 -22.52
C ARG A 180 -9.00 11.36 -21.35
N LEU A 181 -10.03 11.83 -20.67
CA LEU A 181 -9.90 12.79 -19.58
C LEU A 181 -8.93 12.31 -18.47
N PRO A 182 -9.00 11.04 -17.97
CA PRO A 182 -8.03 10.54 -17.00
C PRO A 182 -6.58 10.60 -17.48
N GLN A 183 -6.36 10.34 -18.76
CA GLN A 183 -5.03 10.35 -19.37
C GLN A 183 -4.49 11.76 -19.54
N ALA A 184 -5.34 12.70 -19.95
CA ALA A 184 -4.98 14.12 -20.09
C ALA A 184 -4.59 14.72 -18.72
N MET A 185 -5.39 14.51 -17.67
CA MET A 185 -5.06 14.91 -16.29
C MET A 185 -3.75 14.27 -15.82
N ARG A 186 -3.54 12.97 -16.10
CA ARG A 186 -2.31 12.27 -15.71
C ARG A 186 -1.08 12.81 -16.43
N ALA A 187 -1.21 13.21 -17.71
CA ALA A 187 -0.14 13.84 -18.45
C ALA A 187 0.19 15.23 -17.91
N SER A 188 -0.85 16.04 -17.66
CA SER A 188 -0.72 17.39 -17.13
C SER A 188 -0.01 17.46 -15.77
N MET A 189 -0.10 16.39 -14.93
CA MET A 189 0.50 16.33 -13.59
C MET A 189 1.78 15.50 -13.49
N ALA A 190 2.36 15.07 -14.61
CA ALA A 190 3.54 14.21 -14.64
C ALA A 190 4.83 15.01 -14.34
N ILE A 191 5.02 15.40 -13.08
CA ILE A 191 6.19 16.17 -12.60
C ILE A 191 7.47 15.39 -12.93
N PRO A 192 8.43 15.96 -13.70
CA PRO A 192 9.69 15.30 -14.02
C PRO A 192 10.45 14.86 -12.77
N ALA A 193 11.15 13.73 -12.86
CA ALA A 193 11.84 13.04 -11.78
C ALA A 193 10.94 12.46 -10.67
N ALA A 194 9.78 13.03 -10.38
CA ALA A 194 8.82 12.47 -9.41
C ALA A 194 7.95 11.39 -10.07
N PHE A 195 7.27 11.72 -11.15
CA PHE A 195 6.38 10.81 -11.88
C PHE A 195 6.91 10.41 -13.24
N SER A 196 6.61 9.18 -13.67
CA SER A 196 6.92 8.74 -15.04
C SER A 196 6.13 9.57 -16.04
N PRO A 197 6.76 9.97 -17.18
CA PRO A 197 6.10 10.65 -18.27
C PRO A 197 4.94 9.83 -18.87
N VAL A 198 3.97 10.49 -19.45
CA VAL A 198 2.86 9.87 -20.18
C VAL A 198 3.16 9.87 -21.67
N ARG A 199 3.06 8.69 -22.32
CA ARG A 199 3.26 8.56 -23.76
C ARG A 199 1.93 8.49 -24.47
N ILE A 200 1.74 9.37 -25.46
CA ILE A 200 0.57 9.41 -26.34
C ILE A 200 1.05 9.56 -27.77
N GLY A 201 0.93 8.51 -28.57
CA GLY A 201 1.54 8.48 -29.90
C GLY A 201 3.06 8.66 -29.81
N ASP A 202 3.61 9.58 -30.56
CA ASP A 202 5.04 9.92 -30.57
C ASP A 202 5.44 10.95 -29.50
N MET A 203 4.47 11.48 -28.74
CA MET A 203 4.72 12.47 -27.69
C MET A 203 5.13 11.80 -26.38
N ILE A 204 6.07 12.43 -25.68
CA ILE A 204 6.44 12.12 -24.30
C ILE A 204 6.08 13.33 -23.44
N LEU A 205 5.02 13.19 -22.66
CA LEU A 205 4.36 14.27 -21.96
C LEU A 205 4.73 14.29 -20.47
N VAL A 206 5.05 15.48 -20.01
CA VAL A 206 5.32 15.81 -18.61
C VAL A 206 4.43 16.96 -18.15
N ASP A 207 4.54 17.35 -16.89
CA ASP A 207 3.75 18.42 -16.26
C ASP A 207 3.73 19.70 -17.13
N GLY A 208 2.54 20.23 -17.32
CA GLY A 208 2.30 21.41 -18.13
C GLY A 208 2.88 22.69 -17.55
N GLY A 209 3.16 22.70 -16.24
CA GLY A 209 3.74 23.84 -15.55
C GLY A 209 5.07 24.31 -16.13
N LEU A 210 5.83 23.43 -16.81
CA LEU A 210 7.07 23.81 -17.48
C LEU A 210 6.85 24.80 -18.63
N LYS A 211 5.66 24.85 -19.22
CA LYS A 211 5.33 25.74 -20.36
C LYS A 211 4.27 26.78 -20.01
N ASN A 212 3.20 26.36 -19.37
CA ASN A 212 2.07 27.21 -19.03
C ASN A 212 1.42 26.74 -17.73
N ASN A 213 1.91 27.26 -16.62
CA ASN A 213 1.43 26.87 -15.28
C ASN A 213 0.09 27.51 -14.91
N PHE A 214 -0.31 28.58 -15.63
CA PHE A 214 -1.50 29.36 -15.36
C PHE A 214 -2.21 29.70 -16.68
N PRO A 215 -2.98 28.75 -17.31
CA PRO A 215 -3.44 28.81 -18.70
C PRO A 215 -4.64 29.74 -18.92
N ALA A 216 -4.49 31.05 -18.65
CA ALA A 216 -5.51 32.05 -18.91
C ALA A 216 -5.64 32.41 -20.42
N ASP A 217 -4.54 32.32 -21.15
CA ASP A 217 -4.52 32.41 -22.61
C ASP A 217 -5.40 31.33 -23.22
N VAL A 218 -5.29 30.09 -22.79
CA VAL A 218 -6.14 28.97 -23.26
C VAL A 218 -7.61 29.24 -22.96
N ALA A 219 -7.95 29.75 -21.78
CA ALA A 219 -9.33 30.12 -21.44
C ALA A 219 -9.87 31.22 -22.39
N ARG A 220 -9.03 32.19 -22.70
CA ARG A 220 -9.38 33.28 -23.63
C ARG A 220 -9.61 32.74 -25.05
N GLU A 221 -8.76 31.83 -25.54
CA GLU A 221 -8.90 31.14 -26.81
C GLU A 221 -10.18 30.29 -26.89
N MET A 222 -10.63 29.71 -25.78
CA MET A 222 -11.89 28.97 -25.68
C MET A 222 -13.13 29.90 -25.67
N GLY A 223 -12.93 31.22 -25.71
CA GLY A 223 -14.00 32.21 -25.80
C GLY A 223 -14.46 32.79 -24.47
N ALA A 224 -13.63 32.73 -23.42
CA ALA A 224 -13.93 33.41 -22.16
C ALA A 224 -13.91 34.91 -22.33
N GLU A 225 -14.95 35.61 -21.87
CA GLU A 225 -15.06 37.05 -21.85
C GLU A 225 -14.62 37.63 -20.50
N ILE A 226 -14.80 36.85 -19.43
CA ILE A 226 -14.34 37.14 -18.04
C ILE A 226 -13.52 35.97 -17.56
N ILE A 227 -12.35 36.24 -17.00
CA ILE A 227 -11.42 35.25 -16.47
C ILE A 227 -11.22 35.46 -14.97
N ILE A 228 -11.53 34.46 -14.18
CA ILE A 228 -11.21 34.34 -12.76
C ILE A 228 -10.00 33.42 -12.63
N GLY A 229 -8.87 33.96 -12.23
CA GLY A 229 -7.62 33.24 -12.13
C GLY A 229 -7.20 32.95 -10.72
N ILE A 230 -6.82 31.68 -10.45
CA ILE A 230 -6.42 31.23 -9.12
C ILE A 230 -5.02 30.64 -9.19
N THR A 231 -4.08 31.22 -8.44
CA THR A 231 -2.70 30.78 -8.34
C THR A 231 -2.30 30.42 -6.92
N LEU A 232 -1.18 29.71 -6.77
CA LEU A 232 -0.74 29.07 -5.53
C LEU A 232 0.71 29.45 -5.20
N SER A 233 1.10 30.69 -5.49
CA SER A 233 2.46 31.17 -5.32
C SER A 233 2.72 31.54 -3.86
N GLY A 234 3.66 30.86 -3.22
CA GLY A 234 4.20 31.23 -1.93
C GLY A 234 5.35 32.24 -2.04
N LYS A 235 5.94 32.58 -0.90
CA LYS A 235 7.14 33.43 -0.86
C LYS A 235 8.30 32.79 -1.63
N PRO A 236 9.12 33.58 -2.35
CA PRO A 236 10.32 33.06 -3.02
C PRO A 236 11.23 32.35 -2.02
N LYS A 237 11.71 31.16 -2.42
CA LYS A 237 12.65 30.39 -1.60
C LYS A 237 13.99 31.12 -1.51
N LYS A 238 14.60 31.10 -0.34
CA LYS A 238 15.97 31.57 -0.14
C LYS A 238 16.95 30.50 -0.52
N ALA A 239 18.18 30.88 -0.88
CA ALA A 239 19.25 29.93 -1.23
C ALA A 239 19.51 28.90 -0.12
N GLU A 240 19.27 29.28 1.15
CA GLU A 240 19.41 28.41 2.32
C GLU A 240 18.38 27.29 2.39
N ASP A 241 17.22 27.46 1.73
CA ASP A 241 16.12 26.49 1.69
C ASP A 241 16.33 25.42 0.61
N ILE A 242 17.28 25.64 -0.32
CA ILE A 242 17.56 24.75 -1.44
C ILE A 242 18.71 23.84 -1.06
N ARG A 243 18.39 22.74 -0.33
CA ARG A 243 19.38 21.75 0.12
C ARG A 243 19.02 20.36 -0.42
N GLY A 244 19.98 19.73 -1.11
CA GLY A 244 19.85 18.37 -1.65
C GLY A 244 19.19 18.31 -3.04
N THR A 245 19.39 17.18 -3.72
CA THR A 245 19.05 16.98 -5.14
C THR A 245 17.57 17.23 -5.45
N MET A 246 16.65 16.73 -4.62
CA MET A 246 15.21 16.91 -4.85
C MET A 246 14.74 18.35 -4.68
N SER A 247 15.37 19.10 -3.76
CA SER A 247 15.09 20.53 -3.59
C SER A 247 15.59 21.35 -4.77
N ILE A 248 16.74 20.98 -5.35
CA ILE A 248 17.29 21.60 -6.57
C ILE A 248 16.38 21.33 -7.76
N VAL A 249 15.97 20.06 -7.96
CA VAL A 249 15.04 19.68 -9.04
C VAL A 249 13.71 20.43 -8.89
N GLY A 250 13.16 20.50 -7.69
CA GLY A 250 11.95 21.28 -7.41
C GLY A 250 12.12 22.78 -7.71
N GLN A 251 13.28 23.37 -7.42
CA GLN A 251 13.55 24.77 -7.75
C GLN A 251 13.69 25.02 -9.26
N ILE A 252 14.33 24.10 -9.99
CA ILE A 252 14.40 24.16 -11.45
C ILE A 252 12.99 24.14 -12.06
N ILE A 253 12.10 23.30 -11.55
CA ILE A 253 10.69 23.25 -11.97
C ILE A 253 10.00 24.57 -11.64
N ASP A 254 10.10 25.05 -10.39
CA ASP A 254 9.47 26.29 -9.93
C ASP A 254 9.88 27.50 -10.80
N VAL A 255 11.17 27.60 -11.18
CA VAL A 255 11.69 28.68 -12.04
C VAL A 255 11.15 28.58 -13.48
N ASN A 256 11.00 27.35 -14.00
CA ASN A 256 10.43 27.15 -15.35
C ASN A 256 8.91 27.36 -15.38
N CYS A 257 8.20 27.23 -14.25
CA CYS A 257 6.76 27.49 -14.17
C CYS A 257 6.37 29.00 -14.28
N ILE A 258 7.33 29.88 -14.47
CA ILE A 258 7.10 31.35 -14.66
C ILE A 258 6.76 31.69 -16.12
N ASN A 259 6.95 30.77 -17.06
CA ASN A 259 6.65 31.00 -18.47
C ASN A 259 5.19 31.41 -18.65
N LYS A 260 4.94 32.44 -19.46
CA LYS A 260 3.62 33.06 -19.72
C LYS A 260 2.87 33.58 -18.48
N TYR A 261 3.45 33.53 -17.28
CA TYR A 261 2.74 33.85 -16.04
C TYR A 261 2.25 35.28 -15.98
N GLU A 262 3.13 36.26 -16.23
CA GLU A 262 2.79 37.69 -16.18
C GLU A 262 1.82 38.07 -17.32
N GLU A 263 1.99 37.50 -18.52
CA GLU A 263 1.10 37.70 -19.63
C GLU A 263 -0.32 37.18 -19.31
N ASN A 264 -0.42 35.98 -18.80
CA ASN A 264 -1.68 35.37 -18.41
C ASN A 264 -2.35 36.07 -17.22
N LYS A 265 -1.57 36.59 -16.28
CA LYS A 265 -2.07 37.43 -15.20
C LYS A 265 -2.66 38.74 -15.69
N ALA A 266 -2.04 39.36 -16.68
CA ALA A 266 -2.49 40.66 -17.25
C ALA A 266 -3.85 40.55 -17.95
N ILE A 267 -4.24 39.42 -18.50
CA ILE A 267 -5.53 39.18 -19.16
C ILE A 267 -6.61 38.64 -18.18
N THR A 268 -6.30 38.51 -16.91
CA THR A 268 -7.21 37.97 -15.88
C THR A 268 -8.02 39.10 -15.26
N ASP A 269 -9.35 38.98 -15.25
CA ASP A 269 -10.26 40.01 -14.73
C ASP A 269 -10.35 40.04 -13.19
N LEU A 270 -10.30 38.87 -12.56
CA LEU A 270 -10.19 38.72 -11.10
C LEU A 270 -9.08 37.72 -10.81
N TYR A 271 -8.02 38.21 -10.20
CA TYR A 271 -6.83 37.41 -9.87
C TYR A 271 -6.72 37.18 -8.37
N MET A 272 -6.68 35.91 -7.94
CA MET A 272 -6.51 35.48 -6.56
C MET A 272 -5.24 34.63 -6.43
N ASN A 273 -4.39 34.98 -5.46
CA ASN A 273 -3.19 34.20 -5.17
C ASN A 273 -3.25 33.68 -3.75
N VAL A 274 -3.51 32.39 -3.61
CA VAL A 274 -3.59 31.73 -2.30
C VAL A 274 -2.19 31.48 -1.75
N ASP A 275 -1.84 32.10 -0.61
CA ASP A 275 -0.60 31.80 0.10
C ASP A 275 -0.71 30.43 0.80
N PRO A 276 0.09 29.42 0.41
CA PRO A 276 0.08 28.12 1.03
C PRO A 276 0.80 28.09 2.38
N HIS A 277 1.33 29.23 2.86
CA HIS A 277 2.13 29.37 4.08
C HIS A 277 3.30 28.38 4.13
N ASN A 278 3.30 27.47 5.10
CA ASN A 278 4.38 26.50 5.32
C ASN A 278 4.19 25.19 4.55
N TYR A 279 3.13 25.05 3.73
CA TYR A 279 2.87 23.84 2.99
C TYR A 279 3.56 23.84 1.62
N SER A 280 4.15 22.70 1.30
CA SER A 280 4.86 22.46 0.04
C SER A 280 3.98 21.70 -0.98
N THR A 281 4.48 21.53 -2.19
CA THR A 281 3.87 20.70 -3.24
C THR A 281 3.66 19.22 -2.85
N ALA A 282 4.38 18.75 -1.80
CA ALA A 282 4.31 17.38 -1.29
C ALA A 282 3.51 17.25 0.03
N SER A 283 2.81 18.28 0.49
CA SER A 283 2.10 18.29 1.77
C SER A 283 0.71 17.67 1.70
N PHE A 284 0.64 16.35 1.52
CA PHE A 284 -0.61 15.58 1.38
C PHE A 284 -1.15 15.00 2.69
N SER A 285 -0.78 15.51 3.86
CA SER A 285 -1.40 15.06 5.12
C SER A 285 -2.83 15.60 5.26
N ALA A 286 -3.70 14.89 5.98
CA ALA A 286 -5.07 15.32 6.21
C ALA A 286 -5.16 16.75 6.79
N ALA A 287 -4.30 17.08 7.76
CA ALA A 287 -4.23 18.41 8.36
C ALA A 287 -3.78 19.50 7.35
N ALA A 288 -2.87 19.14 6.43
CA ALA A 288 -2.43 20.07 5.38
C ALA A 288 -3.57 20.33 4.38
N ILE A 289 -4.29 19.28 3.97
CA ILE A 289 -5.44 19.40 3.05
C ILE A 289 -6.54 20.28 3.65
N ASP A 290 -6.92 20.02 4.91
CA ASP A 290 -7.91 20.86 5.61
C ASP A 290 -7.48 22.33 5.66
N SER A 291 -6.20 22.57 5.95
CA SER A 291 -5.68 23.95 6.01
C SER A 291 -5.66 24.63 4.64
N LEU A 292 -5.21 23.90 3.61
CA LEU A 292 -5.12 24.44 2.24
C LEU A 292 -6.50 24.78 1.66
N VAL A 293 -7.50 23.93 1.85
CA VAL A 293 -8.88 24.22 1.44
C VAL A 293 -9.38 25.48 2.16
N ARG A 294 -9.16 25.58 3.47
CA ARG A 294 -9.53 26.76 4.25
C ARG A 294 -8.81 28.04 3.77
N TYR A 295 -7.52 27.97 3.45
CA TYR A 295 -6.79 29.14 2.92
C TYR A 295 -7.36 29.60 1.58
N GLY A 296 -7.83 28.68 0.74
CA GLY A 296 -8.56 29.02 -0.48
C GLY A 296 -9.88 29.73 -0.20
N GLU A 297 -10.64 29.24 0.77
CA GLU A 297 -11.88 29.91 1.23
C GLU A 297 -11.59 31.31 1.78
N GLU A 298 -10.60 31.43 2.66
CA GLU A 298 -10.20 32.72 3.26
C GLU A 298 -9.73 33.73 2.21
N GLU A 299 -8.97 33.29 1.21
CA GLU A 299 -8.50 34.18 0.13
C GLU A 299 -9.68 34.65 -0.73
N ALA A 300 -10.53 33.76 -1.15
CA ALA A 300 -11.70 34.12 -1.95
C ALA A 300 -12.67 35.03 -1.17
N MET A 301 -12.82 34.83 0.13
CA MET A 301 -13.63 35.71 0.99
C MET A 301 -13.01 37.12 1.15
N ARG A 302 -11.67 37.27 1.07
CA ARG A 302 -11.05 38.60 1.01
C ARG A 302 -11.43 39.36 -0.26
N HIS A 303 -11.68 38.65 -1.34
CA HIS A 303 -12.12 39.19 -2.63
C HIS A 303 -13.65 39.20 -2.78
N TRP A 304 -14.41 38.99 -1.70
CA TRP A 304 -15.86 38.85 -1.78
C TRP A 304 -16.55 39.99 -2.50
N ASP A 305 -16.21 41.25 -2.15
CA ASP A 305 -16.80 42.44 -2.76
C ASP A 305 -16.49 42.51 -4.27
N GLU A 306 -15.26 42.14 -4.67
CA GLU A 306 -14.87 42.06 -6.08
C GLU A 306 -15.63 40.94 -6.81
N ILE A 307 -15.83 39.78 -6.18
CA ILE A 307 -16.62 38.67 -6.71
C ILE A 307 -18.07 39.10 -6.92
N ILE A 308 -18.65 39.82 -5.97
CA ILE A 308 -20.02 40.33 -6.09
C ILE A 308 -20.12 41.40 -7.18
N ALA A 309 -19.17 42.33 -7.23
CA ALA A 309 -19.11 43.34 -8.30
C ALA A 309 -18.92 42.73 -9.70
N LEU A 310 -18.32 41.53 -9.78
CA LEU A 310 -18.15 40.82 -11.02
C LEU A 310 -19.50 40.38 -11.64
N LYS A 311 -20.54 40.15 -10.81
CA LYS A 311 -21.90 39.79 -11.29
C LYS A 311 -22.47 40.83 -12.25
N GLU A 312 -22.31 42.10 -11.94
CA GLU A 312 -22.74 43.18 -12.83
C GLU A 312 -22.01 43.15 -14.17
N ARG A 313 -20.70 42.90 -14.12
CA ARG A 313 -19.88 42.78 -15.33
C ARG A 313 -20.22 41.55 -16.17
N ILE A 314 -20.65 40.47 -15.54
CA ILE A 314 -21.13 39.25 -16.17
C ILE A 314 -22.50 39.50 -16.83
N GLY A 315 -23.32 40.40 -16.29
CA GLY A 315 -24.69 40.66 -16.70
C GLY A 315 -25.71 39.79 -15.98
N ILE A 316 -25.47 39.47 -14.70
CA ILE A 316 -26.38 38.69 -13.82
C ILE A 316 -26.72 39.50 -12.56
N ASP A 317 -27.87 39.22 -12.00
CA ASP A 317 -28.33 39.81 -10.72
C ASP A 317 -28.35 38.76 -9.58
N ASP A 318 -28.77 39.18 -8.41
CA ASP A 318 -28.82 38.30 -7.23
C ASP A 318 -29.91 37.22 -7.31
N SER A 319 -30.82 37.32 -8.29
CA SER A 319 -31.84 36.28 -8.53
C SER A 319 -31.29 35.12 -9.39
N PHE A 320 -30.21 35.34 -10.09
CA PHE A 320 -29.55 34.34 -10.92
C PHE A 320 -29.08 33.15 -10.07
N ARG A 321 -29.42 31.96 -10.50
CA ARG A 321 -28.95 30.70 -9.91
C ARG A 321 -28.28 29.90 -10.99
N PRO A 322 -26.94 29.72 -10.90
CA PRO A 322 -26.25 28.83 -11.83
C PRO A 322 -26.81 27.42 -11.72
N THR A 323 -26.87 26.72 -12.80
CA THR A 323 -27.28 25.31 -12.79
C THR A 323 -26.25 24.54 -11.96
N ILE A 324 -26.62 24.16 -10.74
CA ILE A 324 -25.79 23.30 -9.90
C ILE A 324 -25.84 21.92 -10.55
N HIS A 325 -24.76 21.55 -11.19
CA HIS A 325 -24.61 20.20 -11.71
C HIS A 325 -24.60 19.24 -10.52
N GLN A 326 -25.60 18.35 -10.46
CA GLN A 326 -25.58 17.29 -9.44
C GLN A 326 -24.35 16.42 -9.72
N PRO A 327 -23.56 16.07 -8.68
CA PRO A 327 -22.44 15.18 -8.86
C PRO A 327 -22.93 13.90 -9.53
N LEU A 328 -22.19 13.41 -10.50
CA LEU A 328 -22.34 12.02 -10.94
C LEU A 328 -22.28 11.18 -9.69
N ARG A 329 -23.41 10.59 -9.32
CA ARG A 329 -23.44 9.78 -8.09
C ARG A 329 -22.38 8.69 -8.22
N PRO A 330 -21.51 8.51 -7.22
CA PRO A 330 -20.56 7.39 -7.22
C PRO A 330 -21.22 6.00 -7.18
N ASN A 331 -22.56 5.95 -7.16
CA ASN A 331 -23.37 4.72 -7.19
C ASN A 331 -23.24 3.88 -8.47
N VAL A 332 -22.47 4.32 -9.45
CA VAL A 332 -22.14 3.49 -10.62
C VAL A 332 -21.32 2.26 -10.23
N MET A 333 -20.70 2.24 -9.05
CA MET A 333 -19.92 1.09 -8.56
C MET A 333 -20.74 -0.12 -8.07
N THR A 334 -22.04 0.03 -7.85
CA THR A 334 -22.89 -1.07 -7.35
C THR A 334 -23.84 -1.62 -8.39
N GLU A 335 -23.99 -0.99 -9.55
CA GLU A 335 -24.91 -1.46 -10.58
C GLU A 335 -24.27 -2.60 -11.39
N ARG A 336 -24.99 -3.73 -11.43
CA ARG A 336 -24.68 -4.81 -12.37
C ARG A 336 -25.05 -4.36 -13.78
N ARG A 337 -24.06 -4.35 -14.67
CA ARG A 337 -24.24 -3.98 -16.08
C ARG A 337 -24.24 -5.23 -16.93
N ARG A 338 -25.18 -5.32 -17.87
CA ARG A 338 -25.26 -6.42 -18.82
C ARG A 338 -24.03 -6.44 -19.73
N ILE A 339 -23.40 -7.58 -19.90
CA ILE A 339 -22.23 -7.76 -20.77
C ILE A 339 -22.73 -8.13 -22.17
N ILE A 340 -22.26 -7.42 -23.19
CA ILE A 340 -22.49 -7.73 -24.59
C ILE A 340 -21.30 -8.51 -25.19
N GLY A 341 -20.10 -8.28 -24.69
CA GLY A 341 -18.90 -8.98 -25.14
C GLY A 341 -17.65 -8.53 -24.42
N TYR A 342 -16.55 -9.21 -24.72
CA TYR A 342 -15.23 -8.92 -24.20
C TYR A 342 -14.28 -8.55 -25.34
N THR A 343 -13.38 -7.61 -25.08
CA THR A 343 -12.22 -7.27 -25.93
C THR A 343 -10.96 -7.35 -25.09
N PHE A 344 -9.93 -8.01 -25.62
CA PHE A 344 -8.64 -8.16 -24.94
C PHE A 344 -7.58 -7.37 -25.70
N GLU A 345 -6.95 -6.40 -25.04
CA GLU A 345 -5.94 -5.53 -25.63
C GLU A 345 -4.57 -5.83 -25.00
N ASN A 346 -3.53 -5.93 -25.83
CA ASN A 346 -2.14 -6.15 -25.41
C ASN A 346 -1.92 -7.43 -24.59
N MET A 347 -2.73 -8.44 -24.82
CA MET A 347 -2.61 -9.76 -24.14
C MET A 347 -2.20 -10.85 -25.12
N THR A 348 -1.57 -11.89 -24.57
CA THR A 348 -1.30 -13.11 -25.35
C THR A 348 -2.54 -13.99 -25.39
N PRO A 349 -2.74 -14.82 -26.44
CA PRO A 349 -3.87 -15.74 -26.52
C PRO A 349 -3.94 -16.73 -25.34
N GLN A 350 -2.79 -17.04 -24.69
CA GLN A 350 -2.78 -17.87 -23.49
C GLN A 350 -3.37 -17.14 -22.28
N ALA A 351 -3.05 -15.84 -22.11
CA ALA A 351 -3.58 -15.02 -21.03
C ALA A 351 -5.10 -14.81 -21.19
N GLU A 352 -5.56 -14.56 -22.41
CA GLU A 352 -7.00 -14.44 -22.69
C GLU A 352 -7.74 -15.73 -22.30
N ARG A 353 -7.25 -16.91 -22.79
CA ARG A 353 -7.83 -18.21 -22.43
C ARG A 353 -7.80 -18.46 -20.93
N PHE A 354 -6.75 -18.04 -20.25
CA PHE A 354 -6.65 -18.17 -18.79
C PHE A 354 -7.78 -17.39 -18.09
N LEU A 355 -7.99 -16.12 -18.45
CA LEU A 355 -9.06 -15.30 -17.87
C LEU A 355 -10.45 -15.83 -18.22
N GLN A 356 -10.68 -16.15 -19.49
CA GLN A 356 -11.95 -16.72 -19.94
C GLN A 356 -12.36 -17.97 -19.15
N GLN A 357 -11.41 -18.85 -18.89
CA GLN A 357 -11.66 -20.13 -18.20
C GLN A 357 -11.72 -19.94 -16.68
N LYS A 358 -10.84 -19.13 -16.08
CA LYS A 358 -10.83 -18.91 -14.63
C LYS A 358 -12.13 -18.27 -14.14
N PHE A 359 -12.65 -17.30 -14.89
CA PHE A 359 -13.84 -16.54 -14.53
C PHE A 359 -15.12 -17.00 -15.23
N ASN A 360 -15.04 -18.01 -16.10
CA ASN A 360 -16.14 -18.48 -16.94
C ASN A 360 -16.79 -17.31 -17.72
N LEU A 361 -15.97 -16.42 -18.31
CA LEU A 361 -16.45 -15.19 -18.92
C LEU A 361 -17.54 -15.41 -19.98
N ASN A 362 -17.45 -16.51 -20.75
CA ASN A 362 -18.44 -16.87 -21.78
C ASN A 362 -19.86 -17.19 -21.23
N LYS A 363 -19.99 -17.40 -19.91
CA LYS A 363 -21.26 -17.69 -19.24
C LYS A 363 -21.74 -16.55 -18.35
N ARG A 364 -20.99 -15.45 -18.33
CA ARG A 364 -21.32 -14.28 -17.52
C ARG A 364 -22.10 -13.26 -18.35
N ASP A 365 -23.22 -12.86 -17.84
CA ASP A 365 -24.16 -11.91 -18.44
C ASP A 365 -24.07 -10.52 -17.82
N SER A 366 -23.39 -10.37 -16.67
CA SER A 366 -23.27 -9.10 -15.99
C SER A 366 -21.91 -8.92 -15.31
N ILE A 367 -21.47 -7.65 -15.24
CA ILE A 367 -20.26 -7.22 -14.57
C ILE A 367 -20.61 -6.24 -13.46
N ASP A 368 -19.92 -6.37 -12.34
CA ASP A 368 -19.96 -5.46 -11.20
C ASP A 368 -18.53 -5.06 -10.81
N ALA A 369 -18.38 -4.09 -9.94
CA ALA A 369 -17.09 -3.60 -9.48
C ALA A 369 -16.21 -4.71 -8.86
N LYS A 370 -16.82 -5.72 -8.26
CA LYS A 370 -16.09 -6.87 -7.70
C LYS A 370 -15.42 -7.69 -8.79
N LEU A 371 -16.15 -8.01 -9.87
CA LEU A 371 -15.60 -8.75 -10.99
C LEU A 371 -14.52 -7.94 -11.73
N GLU A 372 -14.71 -6.64 -11.93
CA GLU A 372 -13.69 -5.74 -12.50
C GLU A 372 -12.39 -5.80 -11.70
N GLN A 373 -12.50 -5.73 -10.37
CA GLN A 373 -11.37 -5.81 -9.46
C GLN A 373 -10.70 -7.19 -9.50
N GLU A 374 -11.47 -8.27 -9.51
CA GLU A 374 -10.95 -9.63 -9.58
C GLU A 374 -10.20 -9.88 -10.89
N LEU A 375 -10.71 -9.39 -12.03
CA LEU A 375 -10.08 -9.49 -13.33
C LEU A 375 -8.74 -8.73 -13.37
N THR A 376 -8.73 -7.46 -12.97
CA THR A 376 -7.51 -6.64 -12.97
C THR A 376 -6.48 -7.16 -11.97
N THR A 377 -6.91 -7.64 -10.80
CA THR A 377 -6.02 -8.28 -9.82
C THR A 377 -5.40 -9.56 -10.37
N THR A 378 -6.19 -10.42 -11.00
CA THR A 378 -5.68 -11.66 -11.63
C THR A 378 -4.68 -11.36 -12.74
N MET A 379 -4.94 -10.35 -13.56
CA MET A 379 -4.00 -9.92 -14.60
C MET A 379 -2.65 -9.51 -14.00
N ARG A 380 -2.66 -8.80 -12.87
CA ARG A 380 -1.43 -8.34 -12.20
C ARG A 380 -0.72 -9.43 -11.41
N MET A 381 -1.47 -10.27 -10.68
CA MET A 381 -0.92 -11.20 -9.70
C MET A 381 -0.63 -12.59 -10.27
N ASP A 382 -1.51 -13.09 -11.13
CA ASP A 382 -1.35 -14.43 -11.69
C ASP A 382 -0.74 -14.42 -13.10
N LEU A 383 -1.03 -13.38 -13.90
CA LEU A 383 -0.51 -13.24 -15.26
C LEU A 383 0.70 -12.30 -15.36
N PHE A 384 1.13 -11.73 -14.23
CA PHE A 384 2.32 -10.91 -14.07
C PHE A 384 2.37 -9.67 -14.99
N TYR A 385 1.23 -9.03 -15.26
CA TYR A 385 1.23 -7.73 -15.92
C TYR A 385 1.57 -6.60 -14.93
N GLN A 386 2.34 -5.61 -15.37
CA GLN A 386 2.70 -4.46 -14.54
C GLN A 386 1.49 -3.58 -14.24
N SER A 387 0.64 -3.39 -15.25
CA SER A 387 -0.63 -2.70 -15.14
C SER A 387 -1.72 -3.50 -15.83
N ALA A 388 -2.94 -3.35 -15.34
CA ALA A 388 -4.12 -3.97 -15.88
C ALA A 388 -5.28 -2.99 -15.75
N GLU A 389 -6.05 -2.83 -16.80
CA GLU A 389 -7.19 -1.94 -16.86
C GLU A 389 -8.42 -2.71 -17.33
N CYS A 390 -9.55 -2.46 -16.66
CA CYS A 390 -10.85 -2.93 -17.10
C CYS A 390 -11.70 -1.71 -17.43
N ARG A 391 -12.12 -1.57 -18.68
CA ARG A 391 -12.95 -0.47 -19.17
C ARG A 391 -14.29 -1.00 -19.62
N LEU A 392 -15.34 -0.26 -19.33
CA LEU A 392 -16.70 -0.59 -19.74
C LEU A 392 -17.14 0.39 -20.81
N LYS A 393 -17.22 -0.06 -22.07
CA LYS A 393 -17.71 0.73 -23.20
C LYS A 393 -19.20 0.49 -23.37
N PRO A 394 -20.06 1.50 -23.28
CA PRO A 394 -21.47 1.36 -23.57
C PRO A 394 -21.70 0.88 -25.02
N GLU A 395 -22.56 -0.13 -25.20
CA GLU A 395 -22.91 -0.67 -26.50
C GLU A 395 -24.35 -1.21 -26.45
N GLY A 396 -25.27 -0.60 -27.19
CA GLY A 396 -26.67 -0.96 -27.15
C GLY A 396 -27.29 -0.85 -25.76
N ASP A 397 -27.88 -1.93 -25.28
CA ASP A 397 -28.51 -2.04 -23.97
C ASP A 397 -27.55 -2.57 -22.86
N GLY A 398 -26.26 -2.64 -23.13
CA GLY A 398 -25.26 -3.15 -22.17
C GLY A 398 -23.90 -2.53 -22.34
N VAL A 399 -22.87 -3.28 -21.95
CA VAL A 399 -21.49 -2.83 -22.01
C VAL A 399 -20.57 -3.88 -22.66
N ARG A 400 -19.61 -3.42 -23.42
CA ARG A 400 -18.45 -4.23 -23.83
C ARG A 400 -17.34 -4.06 -22.82
N VAL A 401 -16.90 -5.18 -22.25
CA VAL A 401 -15.80 -5.19 -21.27
C VAL A 401 -14.47 -5.22 -22.02
N ILE A 402 -13.66 -4.19 -21.87
CA ILE A 402 -12.34 -4.09 -22.50
C ILE A 402 -11.29 -4.33 -21.42
N LEU A 403 -10.54 -5.42 -21.54
CA LEU A 403 -9.43 -5.78 -20.67
C LEU A 403 -8.13 -5.43 -21.36
N SER A 404 -7.44 -4.41 -20.87
CA SER A 404 -6.18 -3.92 -21.43
C SER A 404 -5.03 -4.24 -20.48
N ALA A 405 -3.99 -4.88 -21.00
CA ALA A 405 -2.79 -5.22 -20.23
C ALA A 405 -1.62 -4.30 -20.63
N GLY A 406 -0.87 -3.87 -19.61
CA GLY A 406 0.41 -3.22 -19.83
C GLY A 406 1.54 -4.22 -20.07
N ASN A 407 2.77 -3.75 -19.94
CA ASN A 407 3.94 -4.62 -20.06
C ASN A 407 3.91 -5.72 -18.99
N ARG A 408 4.54 -6.85 -19.26
CA ARG A 408 4.71 -7.90 -18.26
C ARG A 408 5.72 -7.47 -17.19
N LYS A 409 5.53 -7.96 -15.97
CA LYS A 409 6.51 -7.75 -14.90
C LYS A 409 7.84 -8.33 -15.34
N SER A 410 8.88 -7.54 -15.19
CA SER A 410 10.26 -7.96 -15.29
C SER A 410 10.71 -8.65 -14.01
N VAL A 411 11.93 -9.17 -14.01
CA VAL A 411 12.57 -9.65 -12.79
C VAL A 411 12.57 -8.54 -11.75
N GLN A 412 12.11 -8.83 -10.53
CA GLN A 412 12.11 -7.88 -9.42
C GLN A 412 13.28 -8.21 -8.49
N ILE A 413 14.03 -7.18 -8.13
CA ILE A 413 15.09 -7.28 -7.11
C ILE A 413 14.62 -6.53 -5.88
N HIS A 414 14.80 -7.15 -4.74
CA HIS A 414 14.45 -6.61 -3.44
C HIS A 414 15.67 -6.56 -2.55
N ALA A 415 15.83 -5.51 -1.77
CA ALA A 415 16.91 -5.37 -0.79
C ALA A 415 16.36 -4.84 0.53
N GLY A 416 16.73 -5.50 1.62
CA GLY A 416 16.42 -5.09 2.98
C GLY A 416 17.70 -5.09 3.82
N VAL A 417 17.81 -4.14 4.73
CA VAL A 417 18.90 -4.04 5.70
C VAL A 417 18.30 -3.86 7.07
N ARG A 418 18.86 -4.55 8.04
CA ARG A 418 18.50 -4.48 9.45
C ARG A 418 19.75 -4.38 10.31
N TYR A 419 19.66 -3.60 11.37
CA TYR A 419 20.63 -3.59 12.46
C TYR A 419 19.89 -3.88 13.76
N ASP A 420 20.46 -4.73 14.61
CA ASP A 420 20.04 -4.89 16.00
C ASP A 420 21.23 -5.30 16.88
N THR A 421 21.05 -5.17 18.19
CA THR A 421 22.15 -5.44 19.17
C THR A 421 22.44 -6.93 19.36
N GLU A 422 21.64 -7.83 18.80
CA GLU A 422 21.88 -9.28 18.89
C GLU A 422 22.56 -9.85 17.64
N GLU A 423 22.07 -9.47 16.45
CA GLU A 423 22.59 -9.95 15.15
C GLU A 423 23.56 -8.98 14.48
N TYR A 424 23.63 -7.73 15.01
CA TYR A 424 24.35 -6.61 14.41
C TYR A 424 23.76 -6.25 13.06
N VAL A 425 24.45 -6.50 11.97
CA VAL A 425 23.97 -6.19 10.62
C VAL A 425 23.47 -7.46 9.94
N ALA A 426 22.24 -7.41 9.45
CA ALA A 426 21.69 -8.40 8.55
C ALA A 426 21.21 -7.72 7.26
N MET A 427 21.51 -8.34 6.12
CA MET A 427 21.04 -7.92 4.80
C MET A 427 20.20 -9.05 4.21
N GLN A 428 19.06 -8.70 3.62
CA GLN A 428 18.25 -9.64 2.87
C GLN A 428 18.10 -9.18 1.43
N LEU A 429 18.44 -10.06 0.50
CA LEU A 429 18.25 -9.88 -0.93
C LEU A 429 17.15 -10.81 -1.41
N GLY A 430 16.28 -10.31 -2.24
CA GLY A 430 15.21 -11.07 -2.88
C GLY A 430 15.28 -10.92 -4.40
N LEU A 431 14.97 -12.00 -5.11
CA LEU A 431 14.84 -12.03 -6.55
C LEU A 431 13.53 -12.73 -6.88
N GLU A 432 12.61 -12.03 -7.56
CA GLU A 432 11.35 -12.60 -8.04
C GLU A 432 11.39 -12.66 -9.56
N ILE A 433 11.25 -13.87 -10.11
CA ILE A 433 11.30 -14.15 -11.55
C ILE A 433 9.94 -14.70 -11.98
N PRO A 434 9.10 -13.91 -12.65
CA PRO A 434 7.87 -14.39 -13.25
C PRO A 434 8.17 -15.17 -14.54
N LEU A 435 7.73 -16.39 -14.60
CA LEU A 435 7.86 -17.26 -15.78
C LEU A 435 6.52 -17.37 -16.50
N ASN A 436 6.48 -16.85 -17.71
CA ASN A 436 5.26 -16.81 -18.53
C ASN A 436 5.12 -18.06 -19.38
N THR A 437 4.84 -19.17 -18.73
CA THR A 437 4.54 -20.49 -19.37
C THR A 437 3.05 -20.66 -19.58
N ALA A 438 2.63 -21.78 -20.15
CA ALA A 438 1.21 -22.12 -20.34
C ALA A 438 0.42 -22.12 -19.01
N LEU A 439 1.08 -22.53 -17.90
CA LEU A 439 0.68 -22.26 -16.53
C LEU A 439 1.66 -21.24 -15.98
N PRO A 440 1.22 -20.06 -15.54
CA PRO A 440 2.12 -19.07 -14.96
C PRO A 440 2.83 -19.62 -13.72
N VAL A 441 4.14 -19.37 -13.62
CA VAL A 441 4.99 -19.82 -12.52
C VAL A 441 5.77 -18.62 -12.01
N SER A 442 5.90 -18.46 -10.69
CA SER A 442 6.86 -17.52 -10.09
C SER A 442 7.97 -18.29 -9.38
N THR A 443 9.17 -17.77 -9.51
CA THR A 443 10.33 -18.24 -8.75
C THR A 443 10.81 -17.11 -7.87
N ASP A 444 10.79 -17.33 -6.56
CA ASP A 444 11.30 -16.40 -5.56
C ASP A 444 12.61 -16.96 -4.96
N ILE A 445 13.67 -16.18 -5.00
CA ILE A 445 14.94 -16.54 -4.37
C ILE A 445 15.23 -15.49 -3.30
N THR A 446 15.42 -15.92 -2.07
CA THR A 446 15.77 -15.06 -0.94
C THR A 446 17.11 -15.47 -0.36
N ALA A 447 18.02 -14.53 -0.22
CA ALA A 447 19.29 -14.72 0.47
C ALA A 447 19.38 -13.74 1.64
N ARG A 448 19.68 -14.25 2.84
CA ARG A 448 19.94 -13.45 4.03
C ARG A 448 21.40 -13.63 4.42
N LEU A 449 22.09 -12.54 4.62
CA LEU A 449 23.49 -12.44 5.02
C LEU A 449 23.57 -11.77 6.39
N GLY A 450 24.37 -12.32 7.29
CA GLY A 450 24.54 -11.83 8.66
C GLY A 450 25.07 -12.94 9.57
N LYS A 451 24.94 -12.79 10.87
CA LYS A 451 25.32 -13.83 11.85
C LYS A 451 24.61 -15.17 11.56
N ARG A 452 23.35 -15.10 11.07
CA ARG A 452 22.53 -16.25 10.66
C ARG A 452 22.25 -16.15 9.17
N MET A 453 22.89 -16.99 8.39
CA MET A 453 22.77 -17.00 6.94
C MET A 453 21.60 -17.88 6.51
N MET A 454 20.88 -17.46 5.48
CA MET A 454 19.81 -18.23 4.85
C MET A 454 19.83 -18.04 3.35
N VAL A 455 19.57 -19.12 2.61
CA VAL A 455 19.18 -19.06 1.19
C VAL A 455 17.90 -19.88 1.04
N ARG A 456 16.90 -19.33 0.39
CA ARG A 456 15.62 -19.99 0.14
C ARG A 456 15.21 -19.77 -1.31
N GLY A 457 14.74 -20.81 -1.96
CA GLY A 457 14.11 -20.77 -3.28
C GLY A 457 12.69 -21.33 -3.19
N ASP A 458 11.71 -20.61 -3.72
CA ASP A 458 10.31 -21.00 -3.81
C ASP A 458 9.89 -21.03 -5.28
N LEU A 459 9.32 -22.14 -5.72
CA LEU A 459 8.72 -22.29 -7.04
C LEU A 459 7.20 -22.42 -6.86
N THR A 460 6.46 -21.40 -7.27
CA THR A 460 5.01 -21.32 -7.11
C THR A 460 4.32 -21.39 -8.46
N VAL A 461 3.42 -22.32 -8.62
CA VAL A 461 2.55 -22.45 -9.80
C VAL A 461 1.27 -21.66 -9.55
N HIS A 462 0.84 -20.86 -10.55
CA HIS A 462 -0.39 -20.09 -10.51
C HIS A 462 -1.46 -20.73 -11.42
N PRO A 463 -2.14 -21.78 -10.94
CA PRO A 463 -3.16 -22.45 -11.73
C PRO A 463 -4.45 -21.60 -11.78
N ARG A 464 -5.44 -22.06 -12.53
CA ARG A 464 -6.77 -21.44 -12.58
C ARG A 464 -7.57 -21.61 -11.29
N SER A 465 -7.22 -22.60 -10.47
CA SER A 465 -7.80 -22.84 -9.15
C SER A 465 -7.33 -21.77 -8.14
N PHE A 466 -7.97 -21.73 -6.98
CA PHE A 466 -7.61 -20.77 -5.93
C PHE A 466 -6.33 -21.15 -5.15
N THR A 467 -5.89 -22.40 -5.25
CA THR A 467 -4.64 -22.86 -4.59
C THR A 467 -3.43 -22.59 -5.47
N ARG A 468 -2.31 -22.25 -4.88
CA ARG A 468 -1.02 -21.99 -5.55
C ARG A 468 0.04 -22.98 -5.05
N PRO A 469 0.10 -24.22 -5.58
CA PRO A 469 1.08 -25.21 -5.16
C PRO A 469 2.49 -24.62 -5.19
N THR A 470 3.24 -24.82 -4.11
CA THR A 470 4.58 -24.27 -3.95
C THR A 470 5.56 -25.37 -3.56
N LEU A 471 6.71 -25.40 -4.22
CA LEU A 471 7.86 -26.21 -3.85
C LEU A 471 8.96 -25.29 -3.34
N SER A 472 9.45 -25.54 -2.12
CA SER A 472 10.43 -24.68 -1.45
C SER A 472 11.67 -25.49 -1.07
N PHE A 473 12.83 -24.88 -1.24
CA PHE A 473 14.11 -25.37 -0.73
C PHE A 473 14.77 -24.27 0.09
N SER A 474 15.30 -24.61 1.27
CA SER A 474 16.07 -23.66 2.04
C SER A 474 17.28 -24.27 2.70
N PHE A 475 18.30 -23.45 2.81
CA PHE A 475 19.50 -23.68 3.60
C PHE A 475 19.62 -22.57 4.65
N ARG A 476 19.86 -22.95 5.90
CA ARG A 476 20.10 -22.02 7.00
C ARG A 476 21.34 -22.45 7.77
N LYS A 477 22.21 -21.49 8.07
CA LYS A 477 23.28 -21.65 9.06
C LYS A 477 22.85 -20.92 10.32
N ASN A 478 22.65 -21.67 11.40
CA ASN A 478 22.20 -21.14 12.67
C ASN A 478 23.33 -21.16 13.69
N ASP A 479 23.58 -20.04 14.32
CA ASP A 479 24.49 -19.85 15.44
C ASP A 479 23.66 -19.31 16.61
N VAL A 480 23.37 -20.18 17.57
CA VAL A 480 22.35 -19.94 18.59
C VAL A 480 22.94 -20.10 19.98
N ASP A 481 22.90 -19.02 20.75
CA ASP A 481 23.20 -19.04 22.17
C ASP A 481 21.91 -19.35 22.95
N ILE A 482 21.93 -20.35 23.79
CA ILE A 482 20.83 -20.76 24.67
C ILE A 482 21.19 -20.40 26.10
N TYR A 483 20.26 -19.75 26.78
CA TYR A 483 20.37 -19.31 28.17
C TYR A 483 19.43 -20.10 29.06
N MET A 484 19.77 -20.17 30.35
CA MET A 484 18.93 -20.75 31.40
C MET A 484 18.94 -19.80 32.59
N LYS A 485 17.80 -19.18 32.88
CA LYS A 485 17.62 -18.21 34.00
C LYS A 485 18.59 -17.04 33.96
N GLY A 486 18.88 -16.53 32.76
CA GLY A 486 19.80 -15.41 32.51
C GLY A 486 21.23 -15.84 32.18
N ASP A 487 21.69 -17.00 32.66
CA ASP A 487 23.06 -17.46 32.42
C ASP A 487 23.19 -18.17 31.05
N ARG A 488 24.24 -17.82 30.29
CA ARG A 488 24.55 -18.50 29.03
C ARG A 488 24.94 -19.95 29.30
N SER A 489 24.12 -20.89 28.85
CA SER A 489 24.32 -22.32 29.07
C SER A 489 25.15 -22.96 27.99
N TYR A 490 24.78 -22.78 26.72
CA TYR A 490 25.52 -23.36 25.60
C TYR A 490 25.24 -22.61 24.29
N ASN A 491 26.14 -22.78 23.32
CA ASN A 491 26.00 -22.36 21.95
C ASN A 491 25.88 -23.57 21.03
N ILE A 492 24.95 -23.52 20.09
CA ILE A 492 24.78 -24.55 19.06
C ILE A 492 25.00 -23.93 17.69
N LEU A 493 25.96 -24.50 16.95
CA LEU A 493 26.17 -24.19 15.54
C LEU A 493 25.71 -25.36 14.68
N TYR A 494 24.69 -25.14 13.85
CA TYR A 494 24.15 -26.16 12.97
C TYR A 494 23.70 -25.59 11.61
N ASN A 495 23.75 -26.45 10.60
CA ASN A 495 23.18 -26.19 9.29
C ASN A 495 21.84 -26.93 9.20
N GLN A 496 20.82 -26.25 8.70
CA GLN A 496 19.51 -26.81 8.44
C GLN A 496 19.24 -26.77 6.94
N TYR A 497 18.89 -27.91 6.37
CA TYR A 497 18.44 -28.06 5.00
C TYR A 497 16.96 -28.44 5.03
N GLN A 498 16.15 -27.77 4.25
CA GLN A 498 14.71 -28.00 4.21
C GLN A 498 14.25 -28.16 2.76
N ALA A 499 13.37 -29.13 2.54
CA ALA A 499 12.56 -29.24 1.34
C ALA A 499 11.10 -29.33 1.74
N GLU A 500 10.26 -28.47 1.18
CA GLU A 500 8.84 -28.41 1.53
C GLU A 500 7.98 -28.37 0.27
N PHE A 501 6.98 -29.24 0.21
CA PHE A 501 5.95 -29.22 -0.82
C PHE A 501 4.61 -28.84 -0.20
N THR A 502 4.03 -27.74 -0.67
CA THR A 502 2.77 -27.17 -0.18
C THR A 502 1.73 -27.25 -1.29
N PRO A 503 1.03 -28.38 -1.47
CA PRO A 503 0.00 -28.56 -2.51
C PRO A 503 -1.20 -27.65 -2.31
N VAL A 504 -1.54 -27.35 -1.05
CA VAL A 504 -2.63 -26.46 -0.69
C VAL A 504 -2.03 -25.17 -0.14
N ASN A 505 -2.13 -24.12 -0.91
CA ASN A 505 -1.66 -22.78 -0.54
C ASN A 505 -2.70 -21.76 -1.02
N PHE A 506 -3.62 -21.39 -0.11
CA PHE A 506 -4.61 -20.35 -0.33
C PHE A 506 -4.08 -19.06 0.24
N ASN A 507 -3.88 -18.09 -0.62
CA ASN A 507 -3.40 -16.77 -0.24
C ASN A 507 -4.44 -15.72 -0.65
N LEU A 508 -5.30 -15.36 0.29
CA LEU A 508 -6.36 -14.38 0.12
C LEU A 508 -5.95 -13.05 0.75
N LYS A 509 -6.79 -12.03 0.62
CA LYS A 509 -6.59 -10.68 1.12
C LYS A 509 -6.08 -10.63 2.57
N ASN A 510 -6.80 -11.26 3.49
CA ASN A 510 -6.50 -11.23 4.94
C ASN A 510 -6.22 -12.62 5.51
N PHE A 511 -6.26 -13.65 4.68
CA PHE A 511 -6.27 -15.03 5.14
C PHE A 511 -5.34 -15.88 4.28
N ASP A 512 -4.46 -16.62 4.92
CA ASP A 512 -3.50 -17.55 4.33
C ASP A 512 -3.70 -18.92 4.96
N VAL A 513 -3.85 -19.98 4.16
CA VAL A 513 -3.90 -21.38 4.61
C VAL A 513 -2.95 -22.19 3.76
N GLN A 514 -2.06 -22.88 4.42
CA GLN A 514 -1.06 -23.73 3.81
C GLN A 514 -1.12 -25.13 4.43
N MET A 515 -1.15 -26.15 3.58
CA MET A 515 -1.01 -27.55 4.00
C MET A 515 0.10 -28.18 3.17
N GLY A 516 1.07 -28.80 3.86
CA GLY A 516 2.24 -29.30 3.15
C GLY A 516 3.01 -30.38 3.91
N LEU A 517 3.98 -30.88 3.21
CA LEU A 517 4.94 -31.89 3.65
C LEU A 517 6.32 -31.23 3.70
N ARG A 518 7.04 -31.37 4.81
CA ARG A 518 8.39 -30.82 4.98
C ARG A 518 9.38 -31.87 5.41
N TRP A 519 10.48 -31.93 4.75
CA TRP A 519 11.66 -32.66 5.14
C TRP A 519 12.71 -31.70 5.70
N ASP A 520 13.27 -32.00 6.86
CA ASP A 520 14.33 -31.25 7.53
C ASP A 520 15.53 -32.16 7.73
N TYR A 521 16.73 -31.67 7.40
CA TYR A 521 18.01 -32.28 7.76
C TYR A 521 18.82 -31.32 8.61
N MET A 522 19.16 -31.73 9.83
CA MET A 522 19.97 -30.97 10.79
C MET A 522 21.38 -31.55 10.81
N HIS A 523 22.34 -30.71 10.40
CA HIS A 523 23.75 -31.05 10.47
C HIS A 523 24.44 -30.21 11.53
N TYR A 524 24.69 -30.81 12.68
CA TYR A 524 25.35 -30.16 13.80
C TYR A 524 26.86 -30.09 13.58
N ARG A 525 27.43 -28.90 13.63
CA ARG A 525 28.87 -28.68 13.46
C ARG A 525 29.60 -28.62 14.78
N ASN A 526 29.03 -27.92 15.76
CA ASN A 526 29.67 -27.74 17.06
C ASN A 526 28.65 -27.45 18.15
N LYS A 527 28.94 -27.86 19.36
CA LYS A 527 28.28 -27.44 20.59
C LYS A 527 29.36 -27.01 21.57
N LEU A 528 29.34 -25.74 21.94
CA LEU A 528 30.18 -25.17 22.98
C LEU A 528 29.34 -25.01 24.22
N GLY A 529 29.63 -25.74 25.30
CA GLY A 529 29.00 -25.62 26.60
C GLY A 529 29.88 -24.85 27.59
N ALA A 530 29.26 -24.29 28.62
CA ALA A 530 29.99 -23.86 29.81
C ALA A 530 30.69 -25.06 30.45
N ALA A 531 31.78 -24.85 31.19
CA ALA A 531 32.65 -25.89 31.72
C ALA A 531 31.92 -27.01 32.53
N ASN A 532 30.73 -26.70 33.06
CA ASN A 532 29.89 -27.61 33.84
C ASN A 532 28.65 -28.13 33.11
N SER A 533 28.52 -27.88 31.79
CA SER A 533 27.36 -28.36 31.03
C SER A 533 27.55 -29.81 30.59
N PRO A 534 26.49 -30.65 30.62
CA PRO A 534 26.58 -32.02 30.13
C PRO A 534 27.04 -32.01 28.66
N GLN A 535 28.08 -32.76 28.34
CA GLN A 535 28.50 -32.96 26.96
C GLN A 535 27.46 -33.81 26.22
N VAL A 536 26.52 -33.15 25.54
CA VAL A 536 25.56 -33.82 24.67
C VAL A 536 26.16 -33.86 23.27
N THR A 537 26.50 -35.04 22.78
CA THR A 537 26.93 -35.22 21.40
C THR A 537 25.69 -35.12 20.50
N LEU A 538 25.56 -34.03 19.76
CA LEU A 538 24.51 -33.87 18.79
C LEU A 538 24.86 -34.67 17.53
N LYS A 539 24.01 -35.58 17.12
CA LYS A 539 24.12 -36.34 15.87
C LYS A 539 23.23 -35.69 14.81
N ASN A 540 23.61 -35.84 13.55
CA ASN A 540 22.80 -35.38 12.43
C ASN A 540 21.43 -36.07 12.45
N GLU A 541 20.38 -35.31 12.20
CA GLU A 541 18.99 -35.75 12.31
C GLU A 541 18.20 -35.41 11.05
N HIS A 542 17.30 -36.31 10.67
CA HIS A 542 16.35 -36.12 9.60
C HIS A 542 14.93 -36.20 10.16
N PHE A 543 14.09 -35.23 9.78
CA PHE A 543 12.70 -35.21 10.18
C PHE A 543 11.81 -35.06 8.95
N PHE A 544 10.66 -35.71 9.00
CA PHE A 544 9.60 -35.53 8.04
C PHE A 544 8.34 -35.08 8.77
N SER A 545 7.70 -34.01 8.33
CA SER A 545 6.55 -33.44 9.02
C SER A 545 5.40 -33.11 8.07
N TYR A 546 4.18 -33.36 8.55
CA TYR A 546 2.93 -32.90 7.96
C TYR A 546 2.55 -31.61 8.66
N ARG A 547 2.31 -30.53 7.89
CA ARG A 547 2.11 -29.18 8.45
C ARG A 547 0.84 -28.56 7.93
N VAL A 548 0.12 -27.88 8.82
CA VAL A 548 -1.00 -27.01 8.50
C VAL A 548 -0.70 -25.67 9.16
N ARG A 549 -0.68 -24.61 8.34
CA ARG A 549 -0.48 -23.22 8.79
C ARG A 549 -1.66 -22.39 8.39
N THR A 550 -2.08 -21.51 9.26
CA THR A 550 -3.08 -20.50 8.95
C THR A 550 -2.65 -19.16 9.52
N GLU A 551 -2.87 -18.10 8.75
CA GLU A 551 -2.67 -16.73 9.21
C GLU A 551 -3.86 -15.89 8.75
N TYR A 552 -4.40 -15.11 9.68
CA TYR A 552 -5.37 -14.05 9.43
C TYR A 552 -4.77 -12.72 9.88
N ASN A 553 -4.87 -11.69 9.06
CA ASN A 553 -4.39 -10.37 9.42
C ASN A 553 -5.25 -9.28 8.76
N SER A 554 -6.02 -8.58 9.61
CA SER A 554 -6.83 -7.42 9.25
C SER A 554 -6.29 -6.11 9.84
N GLU A 555 -5.08 -6.10 10.38
CA GLU A 555 -4.46 -4.91 10.96
C GLU A 555 -4.27 -3.84 9.89
N ASP A 556 -4.51 -2.59 10.27
CA ASP A 556 -4.41 -1.39 9.45
C ASP A 556 -2.96 -0.98 9.16
N ASP A 557 -2.02 -1.30 10.06
CA ASP A 557 -0.58 -1.07 9.90
C ASP A 557 0.20 -2.33 10.29
N TRP A 558 1.33 -2.56 9.65
CA TRP A 558 2.15 -3.75 9.92
C TRP A 558 2.97 -3.64 11.20
N ASN A 559 3.53 -2.45 11.46
CA ASN A 559 4.44 -2.19 12.58
C ASN A 559 3.74 -1.61 13.80
N PHE A 560 2.80 -0.67 13.58
CA PHE A 560 2.12 0.07 14.64
C PHE A 560 0.60 0.04 14.47
N PRO A 561 -0.02 -1.15 14.45
CA PRO A 561 -1.44 -1.25 14.19
C PRO A 561 -2.26 -0.49 15.24
N SER A 562 -3.29 0.20 14.75
CA SER A 562 -4.25 0.92 15.57
C SER A 562 -5.62 0.23 15.62
N SER A 563 -5.90 -0.62 14.65
CA SER A 563 -7.15 -1.38 14.57
C SER A 563 -6.94 -2.73 13.90
N GLY A 564 -7.88 -3.64 14.08
CA GLY A 564 -7.88 -4.95 13.47
C GLY A 564 -7.33 -6.06 14.37
N ALA A 565 -7.14 -7.24 13.78
CA ALA A 565 -6.66 -8.42 14.48
C ALA A 565 -5.69 -9.22 13.62
N ARG A 566 -4.75 -9.88 14.28
CA ARG A 566 -3.85 -10.85 13.68
C ARG A 566 -3.94 -12.16 14.45
N PHE A 567 -4.07 -13.23 13.71
CA PHE A 567 -4.05 -14.60 14.24
C PHE A 567 -3.13 -15.44 13.36
N LYS A 568 -2.23 -16.20 13.99
CA LYS A 568 -1.37 -17.17 13.32
C LYS A 568 -1.42 -18.46 14.11
N ALA A 569 -1.64 -19.58 13.44
CA ALA A 569 -1.57 -20.90 14.07
C ALA A 569 -0.87 -21.89 13.15
N GLU A 570 -0.15 -22.80 13.73
CA GLU A 570 0.52 -23.91 13.06
C GLU A 570 0.32 -25.19 13.85
N TYR A 571 0.00 -26.25 13.12
CA TYR A 571 0.07 -27.63 13.59
C TYR A 571 1.07 -28.38 12.75
N ALA A 572 1.99 -29.09 13.37
CA ALA A 572 2.90 -30.00 12.71
C ALA A 572 2.90 -31.37 13.41
N TYR A 573 2.68 -32.43 12.63
CA TYR A 573 2.99 -33.77 13.07
C TYR A 573 4.35 -34.17 12.51
N VAL A 574 5.33 -34.25 13.39
CA VAL A 574 6.72 -34.64 13.06
C VAL A 574 6.83 -36.14 13.25
N THR A 575 7.17 -36.84 12.18
CA THR A 575 7.33 -38.30 12.20
C THR A 575 8.61 -38.73 12.93
N ASN A 576 8.80 -40.01 13.06
CA ASN A 576 10.04 -40.57 13.60
C ASN A 576 11.26 -39.97 12.89
N ASN A 577 12.27 -39.69 13.69
CA ASN A 577 13.57 -39.37 13.19
C ASN A 577 14.11 -40.56 12.38
N PHE A 578 14.44 -40.36 11.11
CA PHE A 578 15.12 -41.35 10.27
C PHE A 578 16.63 -41.36 10.54
N ALA A 579 17.11 -40.66 11.60
CA ALA A 579 18.49 -40.72 11.99
C ALA A 579 18.90 -42.14 12.34
N ASP A 580 20.10 -42.45 11.96
CA ASP A 580 20.80 -43.71 12.06
C ASP A 580 20.25 -44.69 13.11
N LEU A 581 19.85 -45.90 12.70
CA LEU A 581 19.42 -47.00 13.56
C LEU A 581 20.44 -47.38 14.65
N ASN A 582 21.60 -46.73 14.65
CA ASN A 582 22.69 -46.84 15.61
C ASN A 582 22.69 -45.76 16.69
N ASN A 583 21.61 -45.02 16.87
CA ASN A 583 21.52 -44.01 17.92
C ASN A 583 21.58 -44.73 19.32
N ARG A 584 22.73 -44.65 19.95
CA ARG A 584 22.97 -45.13 21.30
C ARG A 584 23.11 -43.94 22.24
N ALA A 585 22.50 -44.04 23.43
CA ALA A 585 22.80 -43.12 24.52
C ALA A 585 24.30 -43.19 24.91
N ALA A 586 24.79 -42.19 25.63
CA ALA A 586 26.19 -42.17 26.07
C ALA A 586 26.62 -43.42 26.89
N ASP A 587 25.65 -44.13 27.47
CA ASP A 587 25.81 -45.39 28.17
C ASP A 587 25.78 -46.65 27.28
N GLY A 588 25.68 -46.47 25.95
CA GLY A 588 25.63 -47.58 24.99
C GLY A 588 24.26 -48.22 24.77
N THR A 589 23.21 -47.79 25.50
CA THR A 589 21.82 -48.27 25.28
C THR A 589 21.27 -47.76 23.93
N LYS A 590 20.61 -48.63 23.16
CA LYS A 590 19.88 -48.22 21.95
C LYS A 590 18.73 -47.32 22.39
N LEU A 591 18.80 -46.07 21.97
CA LEU A 591 17.64 -45.20 22.05
C LEU A 591 16.54 -45.81 21.15
N GLY A 592 15.42 -46.18 21.74
CA GLY A 592 14.28 -46.71 21.03
C GLY A 592 13.84 -45.78 19.91
N LYS A 593 13.12 -46.31 18.88
CA LYS A 593 12.50 -45.53 17.86
C LYS A 593 11.72 -44.38 18.48
N THR A 594 12.14 -43.13 18.25
CA THR A 594 11.36 -41.97 18.67
C THR A 594 9.98 -42.05 18.06
N LYS A 595 8.93 -42.06 18.84
CA LYS A 595 7.56 -41.96 18.36
C LYS A 595 7.38 -40.56 17.82
N GLY A 596 6.49 -40.40 16.80
CA GLY A 596 6.16 -39.07 16.29
C GLY A 596 5.71 -38.11 17.36
N MET A 597 5.88 -36.82 17.13
CA MET A 597 5.45 -35.75 18.03
C MET A 597 4.49 -34.80 17.31
N SER A 598 3.61 -34.18 18.07
CA SER A 598 2.76 -33.09 17.62
C SER A 598 3.27 -31.76 18.16
N ASP A 599 3.33 -30.77 17.32
CA ASP A 599 3.71 -29.39 17.60
C ASP A 599 2.51 -28.49 17.27
N ILE A 600 1.99 -27.80 18.27
CA ILE A 600 0.86 -26.87 18.12
C ILE A 600 1.33 -25.50 18.58
N SER A 601 1.31 -24.52 17.71
CA SER A 601 1.61 -23.14 18.07
C SER A 601 0.48 -22.20 17.64
N ALA A 602 0.21 -21.19 18.44
CA ALA A 602 -0.75 -20.16 18.12
C ALA A 602 -0.30 -18.80 18.68
N ASN A 603 -0.65 -17.74 17.94
CA ASN A 603 -0.42 -16.37 18.32
C ASN A 603 -1.63 -15.54 17.87
N TRP A 604 -2.24 -14.83 18.80
CA TRP A 604 -3.35 -13.93 18.56
C TRP A 604 -3.05 -12.57 19.14
N ARG A 605 -3.32 -11.52 18.34
CA ARG A 605 -3.25 -10.11 18.74
C ARG A 605 -4.47 -9.38 18.23
N MET A 606 -4.98 -8.44 19.01
CA MET A 606 -6.04 -7.56 18.61
C MET A 606 -5.68 -6.11 18.97
N SER A 607 -6.06 -5.14 18.15
CA SER A 607 -5.75 -3.72 18.34
C SER A 607 -7.01 -2.91 18.50
N PHE A 608 -7.12 -2.14 19.60
CA PHE A 608 -8.25 -1.29 19.93
C PHE A 608 -7.76 0.12 20.19
N SER A 609 -8.15 1.08 19.37
CA SER A 609 -7.86 2.49 19.60
C SER A 609 -8.98 3.18 20.34
N PHE A 610 -8.67 3.74 21.49
CA PHE A 610 -9.60 4.59 22.25
C PHE A 610 -9.67 6.00 21.70
N ASN A 611 -8.62 6.43 21.01
CA ASN A 611 -8.53 7.71 20.30
C ASN A 611 -7.45 7.62 19.21
N LYS A 612 -7.24 8.69 18.44
CA LYS A 612 -6.25 8.76 17.35
C LYS A 612 -4.78 8.54 17.79
N ARG A 613 -4.49 8.45 19.09
CA ARG A 613 -3.13 8.38 19.62
C ARG A 613 -2.88 7.20 20.55
N PHE A 614 -3.91 6.65 21.17
CA PHE A 614 -3.77 5.57 22.17
C PHE A 614 -4.45 4.30 21.72
N THR A 615 -3.68 3.21 21.67
CA THR A 615 -4.12 1.87 21.27
C THR A 615 -3.74 0.84 22.33
N LEU A 616 -4.66 -0.04 22.66
CA LEU A 616 -4.43 -1.17 23.53
C LEU A 616 -4.43 -2.47 22.71
N GLN A 617 -3.45 -3.35 22.99
CA GLN A 617 -3.24 -4.57 22.22
C GLN A 617 -3.07 -5.78 23.15
N PRO A 618 -4.15 -6.50 23.47
CA PRO A 618 -4.04 -7.80 24.10
C PRO A 618 -3.48 -8.83 23.13
N MET A 619 -2.63 -9.71 23.64
CA MET A 619 -2.01 -10.81 22.91
C MET A 619 -2.09 -12.09 23.72
N LEU A 620 -2.37 -13.22 23.04
CA LEU A 620 -2.27 -14.57 23.58
C LEU A 620 -1.42 -15.41 22.65
N TYR A 621 -0.43 -16.09 23.17
CA TYR A 621 0.43 -16.93 22.35
C TYR A 621 1.02 -18.09 23.15
N GLY A 622 1.41 -19.13 22.44
CA GLY A 622 2.04 -20.27 23.06
C GLY A 622 2.38 -21.37 22.06
N ARG A 623 3.07 -22.38 22.57
CA ARG A 623 3.44 -23.57 21.83
C ARG A 623 3.42 -24.79 22.75
N LEU A 624 2.79 -25.84 22.28
CA LEU A 624 2.57 -27.08 22.99
C LEU A 624 3.17 -28.24 22.19
N LEU A 625 4.07 -28.98 22.80
CA LEU A 625 4.77 -30.12 22.22
C LEU A 625 4.32 -31.42 22.92
N PHE A 626 3.81 -32.35 22.13
CA PHE A 626 3.31 -33.63 22.60
C PHE A 626 4.11 -34.76 21.94
N GLY A 627 4.81 -35.53 22.72
CA GLY A 627 5.59 -36.68 22.28
C GLY A 627 6.32 -37.35 23.41
N SER A 628 6.73 -38.60 23.23
CA SER A 628 7.52 -39.31 24.27
C SER A 628 8.95 -38.76 24.34
N ILE A 629 9.48 -38.25 23.25
CA ILE A 629 10.79 -37.61 23.18
C ILE A 629 10.65 -36.43 22.23
N VAL A 630 11.02 -35.24 22.67
CA VAL A 630 11.09 -34.02 21.86
C VAL A 630 12.56 -33.76 21.50
N PRO A 631 12.93 -33.81 20.23
CA PRO A 631 14.29 -33.50 19.80
C PRO A 631 14.66 -32.06 20.19
N ALA A 632 15.88 -31.81 20.55
CA ALA A 632 16.34 -30.50 21.04
C ALA A 632 16.07 -29.34 20.10
N VAL A 633 16.13 -29.57 18.78
CA VAL A 633 15.83 -28.55 17.75
C VAL A 633 14.35 -28.12 17.72
N PHE A 634 13.44 -28.91 18.28
CA PHE A 634 12.02 -28.56 18.40
C PHE A 634 11.67 -28.01 19.79
N GLY A 635 12.62 -28.02 20.73
CA GLY A 635 12.42 -27.47 22.09
C GLY A 635 12.00 -26.01 22.04
N ASN A 636 11.15 -25.61 22.97
CA ASN A 636 10.72 -24.23 23.09
C ASN A 636 11.86 -23.32 23.53
N THR A 637 11.96 -22.16 22.92
CA THR A 637 12.80 -21.06 23.38
C THR A 637 11.95 -19.80 23.52
N ILE A 638 12.20 -19.04 24.57
CA ILE A 638 11.48 -17.79 24.87
C ILE A 638 12.46 -16.63 24.93
N GLY A 639 11.94 -15.41 24.76
CA GLY A 639 12.76 -14.20 24.83
C GLY A 639 13.12 -13.63 23.47
N GLY A 640 13.85 -12.51 23.49
CA GLY A 640 14.06 -11.67 22.33
C GLY A 640 12.85 -10.79 22.01
N GLU A 641 12.94 -10.07 20.94
CA GLU A 641 11.88 -9.18 20.47
C GLU A 641 11.08 -9.80 19.32
N TRP A 642 9.83 -9.38 19.15
CA TRP A 642 9.06 -9.72 17.96
C TRP A 642 9.76 -9.22 16.67
N PHE A 643 10.57 -8.20 16.79
CA PHE A 643 11.45 -7.70 15.75
C PHE A 643 12.60 -8.69 15.44
N GLY A 644 13.20 -9.26 16.47
CA GLY A 644 14.32 -10.21 16.38
C GLY A 644 13.89 -11.68 16.54
N HIS A 645 12.98 -12.16 15.73
CA HIS A 645 12.55 -13.57 15.71
C HIS A 645 13.51 -14.38 14.83
N TYR A 646 14.49 -15.04 15.44
CA TYR A 646 15.61 -15.63 14.69
C TYR A 646 15.46 -17.11 14.36
N VAL A 647 14.77 -17.88 15.19
CA VAL A 647 14.50 -19.31 14.98
C VAL A 647 13.00 -19.60 15.06
N GLU A 648 12.54 -20.64 14.35
CA GLU A 648 11.11 -20.97 14.29
C GLU A 648 10.48 -21.24 15.65
N GLN A 649 11.26 -21.80 16.60
CA GLN A 649 10.83 -22.20 17.93
C GLN A 649 10.84 -21.07 18.97
N GLN A 650 11.33 -19.90 18.58
CA GLN A 650 11.46 -18.76 19.48
C GLN A 650 10.12 -18.05 19.67
N MET A 651 9.76 -17.84 20.92
CA MET A 651 8.59 -17.04 21.31
C MET A 651 9.06 -15.81 22.09
N PRO A 652 8.97 -14.61 21.53
CA PRO A 652 9.34 -13.39 22.25
C PRO A 652 8.52 -13.23 23.54
N PHE A 653 9.19 -12.85 24.62
CA PHE A 653 8.56 -12.61 25.91
C PHE A 653 9.05 -11.29 26.51
N ALA A 654 8.12 -10.40 26.90
CA ALA A 654 8.48 -9.10 27.42
C ALA A 654 9.38 -9.21 28.65
N GLY A 655 10.51 -8.49 28.62
CA GLY A 655 11.47 -8.48 29.72
C GLY A 655 12.56 -9.55 29.62
N ILE A 656 12.60 -10.38 28.59
CA ILE A 656 13.68 -11.36 28.36
C ILE A 656 14.34 -11.03 27.01
N GLY A 657 15.60 -10.66 27.02
CA GLY A 657 16.35 -10.27 25.83
C GLY A 657 16.99 -11.43 25.08
N ASN A 658 17.55 -12.40 25.80
CA ASN A 658 18.25 -13.56 25.26
C ASN A 658 17.30 -14.74 25.01
N MET A 659 17.72 -15.70 24.18
CA MET A 659 16.97 -16.94 24.00
C MET A 659 17.12 -17.87 25.21
N GLU A 660 16.09 -17.92 26.02
CA GLU A 660 15.98 -18.80 27.17
C GLU A 660 15.35 -20.14 26.79
N TYR A 661 15.87 -21.24 27.32
CA TYR A 661 15.21 -22.53 27.17
C TYR A 661 13.87 -22.53 27.95
N ALA A 662 12.85 -23.07 27.33
CA ALA A 662 11.52 -23.21 27.94
C ALA A 662 11.03 -24.67 27.90
N SER A 663 10.13 -25.00 28.80
CA SER A 663 9.50 -26.33 28.90
C SER A 663 8.65 -26.63 27.65
N HIS A 664 8.27 -27.90 27.45
CA HIS A 664 7.52 -28.39 26.31
C HIS A 664 6.16 -27.70 26.13
N GLN A 665 5.53 -27.30 27.21
CA GLN A 665 4.27 -26.58 27.23
C GLN A 665 4.51 -25.15 27.66
N PHE A 666 4.21 -24.19 26.82
CA PHE A 666 4.37 -22.77 27.12
C PHE A 666 3.14 -21.98 26.63
N LEU A 667 2.55 -21.21 27.55
CA LEU A 667 1.45 -20.30 27.28
C LEU A 667 1.73 -18.93 27.89
N ALA A 668 1.47 -17.88 27.13
CA ALA A 668 1.68 -16.50 27.54
C ALA A 668 0.51 -15.60 27.17
N ALA A 669 0.24 -14.64 28.05
CA ALA A 669 -0.63 -13.51 27.80
C ALA A 669 0.19 -12.21 27.92
N GLN A 670 -0.01 -11.29 27.01
CA GLN A 670 0.67 -9.98 27.01
C GLN A 670 -0.33 -8.89 26.74
N LEU A 671 -0.17 -7.77 27.43
CA LEU A 671 -0.90 -6.55 27.16
C LEU A 671 0.09 -5.47 26.73
N GLN A 672 -0.12 -4.89 25.57
CA GLN A 672 0.65 -3.77 25.06
C GLN A 672 -0.22 -2.51 25.00
N ALA A 673 0.25 -1.45 25.67
CA ALA A 673 -0.31 -0.09 25.54
C ALA A 673 0.60 0.71 24.61
N GLN A 674 0.05 1.23 23.52
CA GLN A 674 0.78 2.00 22.54
C GLN A 674 0.27 3.45 22.52
N GLN A 675 1.17 4.40 22.75
CA GLN A 675 0.89 5.83 22.67
C GLN A 675 1.67 6.46 21.52
N ARG A 676 0.97 7.06 20.55
CA ARG A 676 1.56 7.90 19.52
C ARG A 676 1.75 9.33 20.08
N ILE A 677 2.99 9.76 20.24
CA ILE A 677 3.33 11.08 20.80
C ILE A 677 3.28 12.14 19.71
N LEU A 678 3.98 11.89 18.59
CA LEU A 678 4.02 12.72 17.38
C LEU A 678 3.64 11.85 16.18
N SER A 679 3.57 12.43 14.99
CA SER A 679 3.13 11.72 13.78
C SER A 679 3.80 10.35 13.57
N ASN A 680 5.11 10.25 13.89
CA ASN A 680 5.92 9.04 13.63
C ASN A 680 6.58 8.47 14.89
N ASN A 681 6.26 8.98 16.10
CA ASN A 681 6.87 8.56 17.34
C ASN A 681 5.88 7.81 18.21
N TYR A 682 6.31 6.66 18.72
CA TYR A 682 5.49 5.76 19.53
C TYR A 682 6.24 5.34 20.80
N ILE A 683 5.54 5.36 21.93
CA ILE A 683 5.97 4.68 23.15
C ILE A 683 5.03 3.50 23.37
N GLN A 684 5.61 2.34 23.70
CA GLN A 684 4.86 1.12 24.02
C GLN A 684 5.29 0.63 25.39
N LEU A 685 4.31 0.33 26.22
CA LEU A 685 4.47 -0.42 27.46
C LEU A 685 3.94 -1.83 27.23
N ARG A 686 4.76 -2.84 27.46
CA ARG A 686 4.38 -4.26 27.34
C ARG A 686 4.50 -4.93 28.68
N LEU A 687 3.45 -5.61 29.11
CA LEU A 687 3.39 -6.43 30.31
C LEU A 687 3.00 -7.83 29.90
N ALA A 688 3.75 -8.83 30.31
CA ALA A 688 3.51 -10.22 29.97
C ALA A 688 3.51 -11.12 31.21
N CYS A 689 2.67 -12.15 31.16
CA CYS A 689 2.69 -13.26 32.08
C CYS A 689 2.69 -14.57 31.31
N ALA A 690 3.40 -15.57 31.81
CA ALA A 690 3.46 -16.89 31.20
C ALA A 690 3.56 -18.00 32.23
N GLN A 691 3.12 -19.19 31.79
CA GLN A 691 3.31 -20.44 32.52
C GLN A 691 3.94 -21.47 31.58
N GLN A 692 4.77 -22.32 32.14
CA GLN A 692 5.44 -23.38 31.43
C GLN A 692 5.58 -24.65 32.26
N SER A 693 5.47 -25.80 31.61
CA SER A 693 5.64 -27.11 32.21
C SER A 693 5.98 -28.14 31.12
N ASP A 694 6.59 -29.26 31.51
CA ASP A 694 6.79 -30.38 30.59
C ASP A 694 5.53 -31.24 30.43
N LEU A 695 4.55 -31.09 31.31
CA LEU A 695 3.27 -31.80 31.26
C LEU A 695 2.09 -30.82 31.29
N VAL A 696 1.14 -30.98 30.36
CA VAL A 696 -0.07 -30.13 30.28
C VAL A 696 -0.82 -30.04 31.61
N LYS A 697 -0.98 -31.16 32.30
CA LYS A 697 -1.73 -31.24 33.58
C LYS A 697 -1.15 -30.36 34.69
N ASN A 698 0.14 -30.05 34.62
CA ASN A 698 0.85 -29.24 35.61
C ASN A 698 1.04 -27.78 35.15
N LEU A 699 0.55 -27.42 33.97
CA LEU A 699 0.85 -26.13 33.36
C LEU A 699 0.37 -24.95 34.22
N LEU A 700 -0.82 -25.06 34.80
CA LEU A 700 -1.40 -24.01 35.64
C LEU A 700 -0.89 -24.00 37.09
N ASP A 701 -0.21 -25.05 37.50
CA ASP A 701 0.34 -25.21 38.87
C ASP A 701 1.77 -24.69 39.03
N THR A 702 2.37 -24.21 37.91
CA THR A 702 3.75 -23.73 37.92
C THR A 702 3.84 -22.26 38.35
N LYS A 703 5.02 -21.84 38.76
CA LYS A 703 5.29 -20.46 39.13
C LYS A 703 5.14 -19.55 37.88
N THR A 704 4.29 -18.55 37.98
CA THR A 704 4.05 -17.60 36.90
C THR A 704 5.29 -16.76 36.61
N MET A 705 5.69 -16.74 35.36
CA MET A 705 6.70 -15.82 34.84
C MET A 705 6.03 -14.46 34.59
N LEU A 706 6.69 -13.39 35.01
CA LEU A 706 6.25 -12.01 34.78
C LEU A 706 7.36 -11.23 34.12
N GLY A 707 7.01 -10.45 33.14
CA GLY A 707 7.95 -9.57 32.47
C GLY A 707 7.31 -8.26 32.01
N GLY A 708 8.13 -7.25 31.91
CA GLY A 708 7.70 -5.94 31.45
C GLY A 708 8.80 -5.24 30.65
N GLN A 709 8.38 -4.41 29.70
CA GLN A 709 9.32 -3.61 28.91
C GLN A 709 8.70 -2.33 28.42
N ILE A 710 9.54 -1.32 28.27
CA ILE A 710 9.22 -0.06 27.64
C ILE A 710 9.96 0.01 26.31
N VAL A 711 9.25 0.36 25.25
CA VAL A 711 9.81 0.46 23.90
C VAL A 711 9.51 1.85 23.36
N TYR A 712 10.55 2.54 22.90
CA TYR A 712 10.42 3.75 22.10
C TYR A 712 10.67 3.40 20.62
N ASN A 713 9.82 3.93 19.74
CA ASN A 713 9.94 3.75 18.30
C ASN A 713 9.80 5.06 17.55
N TYR A 714 10.62 5.22 16.54
CA TYR A 714 10.48 6.25 15.50
C TYR A 714 10.30 5.56 14.14
N ASN A 715 9.14 5.76 13.52
CA ASN A 715 8.82 5.15 12.22
C ASN A 715 9.43 5.96 11.08
N THR A 716 10.34 5.35 10.33
CA THR A 716 11.03 5.97 9.18
C THR A 716 10.69 5.26 7.87
N ILE A 717 11.06 5.86 6.75
CA ILE A 717 10.96 5.23 5.42
C ILE A 717 11.86 3.99 5.27
N ALA A 718 12.90 3.89 6.11
CA ALA A 718 13.82 2.74 6.14
C ALA A 718 13.41 1.66 7.17
N GLY A 719 12.18 1.74 7.67
CA GLY A 719 11.67 0.91 8.75
C GLY A 719 11.76 1.59 10.12
N PRO A 720 11.24 0.97 11.18
CA PRO A 720 11.30 1.51 12.53
C PRO A 720 12.72 1.55 13.09
N ILE A 721 13.01 2.61 13.83
CA ILE A 721 14.17 2.72 14.73
C ILE A 721 13.62 2.59 16.13
N GLY A 722 14.17 1.70 16.95
CA GLY A 722 13.63 1.49 18.28
C GLY A 722 14.68 1.17 19.35
N ALA A 723 14.27 1.42 20.58
CA ALA A 723 15.01 1.05 21.78
C ALA A 723 14.05 0.42 22.78
N THR A 724 14.43 -0.75 23.28
CA THR A 724 13.68 -1.48 24.30
C THR A 724 14.49 -1.60 25.58
N LEU A 725 13.86 -1.30 26.70
CA LEU A 725 14.37 -1.61 28.04
C LEU A 725 13.40 -2.56 28.73
N GLY A 726 13.88 -3.71 29.17
CA GLY A 726 13.04 -4.76 29.73
C GLY A 726 13.61 -5.41 30.98
N TYR A 727 12.70 -6.03 31.78
CA TYR A 727 13.01 -6.80 32.98
C TYR A 727 12.01 -7.95 33.17
N SER A 728 12.50 -9.10 33.62
CA SER A 728 11.68 -10.28 33.96
C SER A 728 12.08 -10.85 35.31
N ASN A 729 11.07 -11.40 36.04
CA ASN A 729 11.33 -12.14 37.26
C ASN A 729 12.00 -13.52 37.03
N HIS A 730 12.04 -13.96 35.76
CA HIS A 730 12.68 -15.22 35.37
C HIS A 730 14.19 -15.07 35.27
N THR A 731 14.68 -14.11 34.51
CA THR A 731 16.12 -13.84 34.37
C THR A 731 16.68 -12.97 35.48
N LYS A 732 15.84 -12.08 36.05
CA LYS A 732 16.20 -11.07 37.07
C LYS A 732 17.25 -10.09 36.58
N GLU A 733 17.33 -9.88 35.29
CA GLU A 733 18.26 -9.00 34.61
C GLU A 733 17.53 -7.93 33.84
N LEU A 734 18.15 -6.74 33.73
CA LEU A 734 17.75 -5.71 32.81
C LEU A 734 18.40 -5.97 31.48
N TYR A 735 17.65 -5.83 30.37
CA TYR A 735 18.21 -5.87 29.05
C TYR A 735 17.88 -4.61 28.23
N LEU A 736 18.79 -4.27 27.33
CA LEU A 736 18.64 -3.20 26.37
C LEU A 736 18.73 -3.80 24.97
N PHE A 737 17.74 -3.48 24.11
CA PHE A 737 17.75 -3.89 22.71
C PHE A 737 17.55 -2.68 21.82
N LEU A 738 18.47 -2.46 20.88
CA LEU A 738 18.41 -1.40 19.91
C LEU A 738 18.24 -2.00 18.52
N TYR A 739 17.43 -1.38 17.69
CA TYR A 739 17.18 -1.86 16.33
C TYR A 739 16.84 -0.76 15.34
N LEU A 740 17.10 -1.03 14.07
CA LEU A 740 16.82 -0.20 12.91
C LEU A 740 16.47 -1.09 11.71
N GLY A 741 15.42 -0.78 10.99
CA GLY A 741 15.06 -1.43 9.72
C GLY A 741 13.81 -2.30 9.80
N TYR A 742 13.58 -3.07 8.77
CA TYR A 742 12.43 -3.96 8.66
C TYR A 742 12.71 -5.35 9.24
N VAL A 743 11.63 -6.03 9.68
CA VAL A 743 11.70 -7.42 10.18
C VAL A 743 11.78 -8.39 8.99
N PHE A 744 12.79 -9.27 8.97
CA PHE A 744 12.92 -10.35 8.01
C PHE A 744 13.60 -11.61 8.56
#